data_671b1e9dcddf18c16bae7bf6afe8769b
#
_entry.id   671b1e9dcddf18c16bae7bf6afe8769b
#
_cell.length_a   1.000
_cell.length_b   1.000
_cell.length_c   1.000
_cell.angle_alpha   90.00
_cell.angle_beta   90.00
_cell.angle_gamma   90.00
#
_symmetry.space_group_name_H-M   'P 1'
#
loop_
_entity.id
_entity.type
_entity.pdbx_description
1 polymer ?
#
loop_
_entity_poly.entity_id
_entity_poly.type
_entity_poly.pdbx_seq_one_letter_code
_entity_poly.pdbx_strand_id
1 'polypeptide(L)'
;MDKKNLKTRIMRASGKGCVAAVFAERSSMACVPAFMESCEAAGIKPAAGVRMMVEAAGVRGELLFLVKDRAGYREICHLLSDTLAKDDPVVTMEMIGQGHVIIVHEKNGLFDKILMRNKEIKKEIRELKRKMKGLPSAGGESWKDAVGEYNRLQEEDAVVRMSLKQVPASDSYQLDFLNKKAKEIESRKRKAKDILSGIENGIKEREKLTVLLETKNSLLEEDVTVLFREAYDALSVYGNIYIETDEKGRALCQIAESDSLPCIREIRETDGIKYIPGTAADVLDIIDQCSFRYEPEDWTVGRSAEEEIKTGIARLKAGGCAWTSLYDTRLEAEIEMLRNTDTEGYFLTVCDILRLAEEYYPSDPFYPGLLVSYVLGITDIDPVCNDILTKLSEETFVAGIHHPRFMIRPELSDSLYKKIREKYAVSRISKDTIVIGYPDIRDYVPVCRDRIQCDRDEAEKMGLFCMDLEEQEYLSIFNECISSIQDPGIPIDPEVFKNVIAKGHLNFICGCEGMEIQKQIRQSHPGSMRELVSFFSSTCEKAEAFYRALFVYRSAYLKYRFPLNYISAYISHFPDKMRSIKYDAVCKDLVFLDPDINVSEADCFVERGSIRLGLKSTGVSGKTVENILQERREGFFLSADDLMNRVKLSDREAECLNDAGVFQNIGGPVSDRSVPVVEEPPEEPDKDLIPMEGVVLKTEEKISKDGSMIASVRMGTSSGEVYAMFFAKAYEKYAGLLKADAELRLYGEYVQDRYGNTFSVKEAYPVSDDVYYISAKVYEEAVFYPFRRRCGCQLFLMEPSGRLVNTGCFYSSRIADVQGVRMIPKI
;
A
#
# COMPACT_ATOMS: atom_id res chain seq x y z
N MET A 1 21.90 -0.86 -7.49
CA MET A 1 23.06 -1.80 -7.70
C MET A 1 22.84 -3.07 -6.91
N ASP A 2 23.20 -4.27 -7.43
CA ASP A 2 23.12 -5.54 -6.67
C ASP A 2 24.37 -5.73 -5.77
N LYS A 3 24.21 -5.51 -4.47
CA LYS A 3 25.26 -5.60 -3.45
C LYS A 3 25.94 -6.96 -3.39
N LYS A 4 25.21 -8.07 -3.58
CA LYS A 4 25.77 -9.43 -3.49
C LYS A 4 26.86 -9.68 -4.52
N ASN A 5 26.79 -8.98 -5.65
CA ASN A 5 27.75 -9.09 -6.73
C ASN A 5 28.86 -8.02 -6.68
N LEU A 6 28.69 -6.96 -5.88
CA LEU A 6 29.60 -5.81 -5.85
C LEU A 6 31.02 -6.20 -5.46
N LYS A 7 31.20 -6.84 -4.32
CA LYS A 7 32.52 -7.31 -3.83
C LYS A 7 33.24 -8.23 -4.83
N THR A 8 32.51 -9.19 -5.40
CA THR A 8 33.06 -10.12 -6.39
C THR A 8 33.52 -9.42 -7.65
N ARG A 9 32.81 -8.41 -8.09
CA ARG A 9 33.14 -7.64 -9.30
C ARG A 9 34.36 -6.75 -9.09
N ILE A 10 34.46 -6.08 -7.95
CA ILE A 10 35.60 -5.25 -7.56
C ILE A 10 36.86 -6.12 -7.43
N MET A 11 36.76 -7.28 -6.78
CA MET A 11 37.87 -8.26 -6.70
C MET A 11 38.33 -8.74 -8.08
N ARG A 12 37.40 -9.00 -9.01
CA ARG A 12 37.75 -9.38 -10.39
C ARG A 12 38.44 -8.23 -11.15
N ALA A 13 38.03 -6.98 -10.91
CA ALA A 13 38.67 -5.81 -11.53
C ALA A 13 40.10 -5.63 -11.01
N SER A 14 40.34 -5.77 -9.72
CA SER A 14 41.68 -5.78 -9.13
C SER A 14 42.58 -6.84 -9.80
N GLY A 15 42.09 -8.08 -9.94
CA GLY A 15 42.82 -9.15 -10.62
C GLY A 15 43.09 -8.90 -12.12
N LYS A 16 42.44 -7.91 -12.73
CA LYS A 16 42.70 -7.44 -14.11
C LYS A 16 43.58 -6.19 -14.19
N GLY A 17 44.20 -5.79 -13.08
CA GLY A 17 45.14 -4.65 -13.04
C GLY A 17 44.45 -3.29 -12.85
N CYS A 18 43.21 -3.25 -12.42
CA CYS A 18 42.56 -2.02 -11.97
C CYS A 18 43.12 -1.65 -10.59
N VAL A 19 43.49 -0.38 -10.42
CA VAL A 19 44.08 0.15 -9.18
C VAL A 19 43.13 1.12 -8.46
N ALA A 20 42.11 1.62 -9.15
CA ALA A 20 41.08 2.48 -8.58
C ALA A 20 39.71 2.18 -9.19
N ALA A 21 38.68 2.64 -8.52
CA ALA A 21 37.31 2.56 -9.00
C ALA A 21 36.50 3.80 -8.58
N VAL A 22 35.59 4.24 -9.44
CA VAL A 22 34.68 5.36 -9.20
C VAL A 22 33.24 4.85 -9.15
N PHE A 23 32.55 5.16 -8.07
CA PHE A 23 31.11 5.02 -8.00
C PHE A 23 30.44 6.14 -8.81
N ALA A 24 29.58 5.81 -9.75
CA ALA A 24 29.02 6.76 -10.70
C ALA A 24 27.55 6.45 -11.06
N GLU A 25 26.73 6.15 -10.07
CA GLU A 25 25.30 5.93 -10.29
C GLU A 25 24.54 7.25 -10.55
N ARG A 26 23.34 7.15 -11.13
CA ARG A 26 22.48 8.30 -11.41
C ARG A 26 21.61 8.60 -10.19
N SER A 27 21.68 9.85 -9.72
CA SER A 27 20.84 10.39 -8.64
C SER A 27 20.79 9.50 -7.39
N SER A 28 21.87 8.76 -7.11
CA SER A 28 21.92 7.85 -5.97
C SER A 28 23.34 7.71 -5.39
N MET A 29 23.42 7.78 -4.06
CA MET A 29 24.62 7.51 -3.26
C MET A 29 24.42 6.30 -2.33
N ALA A 30 23.35 5.54 -2.53
CA ALA A 30 22.86 4.49 -1.62
C ALA A 30 23.92 3.42 -1.29
N CYS A 31 24.72 2.99 -2.26
CA CYS A 31 25.68 1.90 -2.08
C CYS A 31 27.13 2.38 -1.85
N VAL A 32 27.34 3.66 -1.56
CA VAL A 32 28.71 4.21 -1.38
C VAL A 32 29.48 3.52 -0.24
N PRO A 33 28.92 3.29 0.97
CA PRO A 33 29.65 2.60 2.03
C PRO A 33 30.07 1.18 1.64
N ALA A 34 29.13 0.39 1.09
CA ALA A 34 29.42 -0.97 0.62
C ALA A 34 30.44 -1.00 -0.55
N PHE A 35 30.40 0.00 -1.41
CA PHE A 35 31.37 0.18 -2.48
C PHE A 35 32.76 0.45 -1.91
N MET A 36 32.90 1.38 -0.97
CA MET A 36 34.16 1.72 -0.33
C MET A 36 34.79 0.52 0.39
N GLU A 37 34.01 -0.16 1.23
CA GLU A 37 34.41 -1.39 1.93
C GLU A 37 34.91 -2.47 0.96
N SER A 38 34.18 -2.63 -0.17
CA SER A 38 34.56 -3.62 -1.19
C SER A 38 35.86 -3.25 -1.92
N CYS A 39 36.10 -1.97 -2.16
CA CYS A 39 37.33 -1.46 -2.77
C CYS A 39 38.55 -1.65 -1.84
N GLU A 40 38.40 -1.32 -0.56
CA GLU A 40 39.41 -1.51 0.46
C GLU A 40 39.82 -2.99 0.59
N ALA A 41 38.81 -3.89 0.67
CA ALA A 41 39.02 -5.32 0.73
C ALA A 41 39.78 -5.88 -0.52
N ALA A 42 39.64 -5.21 -1.66
CA ALA A 42 40.30 -5.57 -2.93
C ALA A 42 41.64 -4.84 -3.17
N GLY A 43 42.06 -3.94 -2.27
CA GLY A 43 43.25 -3.08 -2.46
C GLY A 43 43.13 -2.09 -3.61
N ILE A 44 41.88 -1.68 -3.93
CA ILE A 44 41.58 -0.69 -4.97
C ILE A 44 41.25 0.64 -4.31
N LYS A 45 41.73 1.76 -4.84
CA LYS A 45 41.41 3.10 -4.34
C LYS A 45 39.96 3.49 -4.75
N PRO A 46 39.05 3.76 -3.81
CA PRO A 46 37.70 4.20 -4.13
C PRO A 46 37.59 5.70 -4.35
N ALA A 47 36.70 6.13 -5.22
CA ALA A 47 36.19 7.49 -5.29
C ALA A 47 34.65 7.47 -5.35
N ALA A 48 34.01 8.20 -4.46
CA ALA A 48 32.56 8.35 -4.50
C ALA A 48 32.16 9.43 -5.50
N GLY A 49 31.09 9.17 -6.25
CA GLY A 49 30.54 10.16 -7.18
C GLY A 49 29.10 9.85 -7.52
N VAL A 50 28.43 10.81 -8.15
CA VAL A 50 27.04 10.68 -8.58
C VAL A 50 26.81 11.45 -9.87
N ARG A 51 26.02 10.90 -10.78
CA ARG A 51 25.52 11.64 -11.95
C ARG A 51 24.23 12.35 -11.60
N MET A 52 24.17 13.62 -11.91
CA MET A 52 23.00 14.45 -11.71
C MET A 52 22.65 15.20 -12.99
N MET A 53 21.33 15.43 -13.19
CA MET A 53 20.85 16.29 -14.25
C MET A 53 21.06 17.75 -13.83
N VAL A 54 21.79 18.50 -14.63
CA VAL A 54 22.11 19.91 -14.39
C VAL A 54 21.50 20.76 -15.49
N GLU A 55 21.02 21.94 -15.13
CA GLU A 55 20.56 22.93 -16.08
C GLU A 55 21.53 24.12 -16.08
N ALA A 56 22.13 24.39 -17.25
CA ALA A 56 22.99 25.54 -17.48
C ALA A 56 22.75 26.10 -18.89
N ALA A 57 22.78 27.41 -19.04
CA ALA A 57 22.54 28.11 -20.29
C ALA A 57 21.24 27.66 -20.99
N GLY A 58 20.18 27.37 -20.23
CA GLY A 58 18.90 26.88 -20.74
C GLY A 58 18.92 25.47 -21.35
N VAL A 59 19.96 24.70 -21.11
CA VAL A 59 20.13 23.30 -21.57
C VAL A 59 20.27 22.38 -20.39
N ARG A 60 19.64 21.20 -20.46
CA ARG A 60 19.71 20.16 -19.45
C ARG A 60 20.59 19.01 -19.89
N GLY A 61 21.53 18.63 -19.05
CA GLY A 61 22.44 17.52 -19.32
C GLY A 61 23.02 16.90 -18.07
N GLU A 62 23.53 15.68 -18.17
CA GLU A 62 24.16 15.00 -17.05
C GLU A 62 25.61 15.46 -16.86
N LEU A 63 26.03 15.57 -15.59
CA LEU A 63 27.42 15.71 -15.17
C LEU A 63 27.68 14.71 -14.03
N LEU A 64 28.92 14.19 -13.98
CA LEU A 64 29.37 13.35 -12.87
C LEU A 64 30.07 14.24 -11.84
N PHE A 65 29.61 14.21 -10.61
CA PHE A 65 30.20 14.88 -9.47
C PHE A 65 31.01 13.88 -8.64
N LEU A 66 32.29 14.09 -8.47
CA LEU A 66 33.15 13.29 -7.60
C LEU A 66 33.35 13.99 -6.27
N VAL A 67 33.27 13.25 -5.19
CA VAL A 67 33.45 13.73 -3.82
C VAL A 67 34.92 13.81 -3.48
N LYS A 68 35.41 14.97 -3.08
CA LYS A 68 36.78 15.15 -2.61
C LYS A 68 36.96 14.73 -1.15
N ASP A 69 36.08 15.19 -0.31
CA ASP A 69 36.15 15.03 1.14
C ASP A 69 34.76 14.87 1.78
N ARG A 70 34.71 14.80 3.11
CA ARG A 70 33.45 14.62 3.84
C ARG A 70 32.47 15.79 3.63
N ALA A 71 32.97 17.02 3.48
CA ALA A 71 32.11 18.17 3.23
C ALA A 71 31.43 18.04 1.87
N GLY A 72 32.17 17.63 0.83
CA GLY A 72 31.61 17.34 -0.48
C GLY A 72 30.60 16.18 -0.47
N TYR A 73 30.82 15.14 0.34
CA TYR A 73 29.84 14.07 0.51
C TYR A 73 28.52 14.57 1.08
N ARG A 74 28.58 15.32 2.18
CA ARG A 74 27.41 15.94 2.80
C ARG A 74 26.66 16.85 1.83
N GLU A 75 27.42 17.71 1.15
CA GLU A 75 26.88 18.62 0.15
C GLU A 75 26.11 17.88 -0.95
N ILE A 76 26.66 16.82 -1.51
CA ILE A 76 25.98 16.01 -2.53
C ILE A 76 24.73 15.35 -1.97
N CYS A 77 24.76 14.82 -0.75
CA CYS A 77 23.60 14.22 -0.12
C CYS A 77 22.46 15.25 0.10
N HIS A 78 22.77 16.48 0.54
CA HIS A 78 21.80 17.56 0.65
C HIS A 78 21.26 17.97 -0.72
N LEU A 79 22.15 18.14 -1.71
CA LEU A 79 21.79 18.50 -3.08
C LEU A 79 20.84 17.48 -3.72
N LEU A 80 21.13 16.19 -3.56
CA LEU A 80 20.24 15.12 -4.02
C LEU A 80 18.91 15.15 -3.29
N SER A 81 18.90 15.35 -1.98
CA SER A 81 17.67 15.41 -1.18
C SER A 81 16.75 16.54 -1.66
N ASP A 82 17.32 17.73 -1.84
CA ASP A 82 16.57 18.91 -2.28
C ASP A 82 16.09 18.81 -3.73
N THR A 83 16.85 18.12 -4.56
CA THR A 83 16.53 17.91 -5.97
C THR A 83 15.48 16.83 -6.17
N LEU A 84 15.63 15.67 -5.50
CA LEU A 84 14.72 14.54 -5.63
C LEU A 84 13.36 14.76 -4.96
N ALA A 85 13.25 15.77 -4.10
CA ALA A 85 11.95 16.18 -3.54
C ALA A 85 11.05 16.87 -4.57
N LYS A 86 11.61 17.37 -5.69
CA LYS A 86 10.90 18.08 -6.76
C LYS A 86 10.35 17.07 -7.78
N ASP A 87 9.25 17.46 -8.45
CA ASP A 87 8.67 16.65 -9.53
C ASP A 87 9.57 16.56 -10.77
N ASP A 88 10.41 17.58 -10.97
CA ASP A 88 11.43 17.62 -12.02
C ASP A 88 12.82 17.76 -11.38
N PRO A 89 13.56 16.65 -11.17
CA PRO A 89 14.81 16.61 -10.41
C PRO A 89 15.99 17.17 -11.22
N VAL A 90 16.14 18.48 -11.24
CA VAL A 90 17.26 19.17 -11.92
C VAL A 90 18.01 20.03 -10.91
N VAL A 91 19.33 19.90 -10.92
CA VAL A 91 20.26 20.74 -10.15
C VAL A 91 20.47 22.05 -10.88
N THR A 92 20.24 23.17 -10.20
CA THR A 92 20.61 24.50 -10.69
C THR A 92 21.97 24.92 -10.11
N MET A 93 22.64 25.84 -10.77
CA MET A 93 23.98 26.29 -10.40
C MET A 93 24.06 26.81 -8.95
N GLU A 94 23.03 27.51 -8.50
CA GLU A 94 22.96 28.13 -7.17
C GLU A 94 22.92 27.12 -6.01
N MET A 95 22.68 25.85 -6.32
CA MET A 95 22.56 24.77 -5.34
C MET A 95 23.90 24.08 -5.03
N ILE A 96 24.95 24.33 -5.80
CA ILE A 96 26.24 23.64 -5.67
C ILE A 96 27.18 24.49 -4.80
N GLY A 97 27.79 23.88 -3.78
CA GLY A 97 28.80 24.55 -2.94
C GLY A 97 30.19 24.58 -3.56
N GLN A 98 31.10 25.33 -2.96
CA GLN A 98 32.41 25.60 -3.58
C GLN A 98 33.55 24.69 -3.09
N GLY A 99 34.26 24.06 -4.01
CA GLY A 99 35.59 23.51 -3.79
C GLY A 99 35.68 22.06 -3.27
N HIS A 100 34.58 21.44 -2.88
CA HIS A 100 34.53 20.11 -2.25
C HIS A 100 34.18 18.97 -3.23
N VAL A 101 33.92 19.31 -4.50
CA VAL A 101 33.59 18.35 -5.55
C VAL A 101 34.51 18.56 -6.78
N ILE A 102 34.61 17.51 -7.60
CA ILE A 102 35.20 17.55 -8.93
C ILE A 102 34.08 17.24 -9.91
N ILE A 103 33.99 18.01 -10.99
CA ILE A 103 32.98 17.87 -12.02
C ILE A 103 33.58 17.20 -13.24
N VAL A 104 33.01 16.12 -13.72
CA VAL A 104 33.44 15.41 -14.91
C VAL A 104 32.36 15.46 -15.96
N HIS A 105 32.67 15.99 -17.11
CA HIS A 105 31.81 15.92 -18.29
C HIS A 105 32.08 14.61 -19.03
N GLU A 106 31.05 13.80 -19.15
CA GLU A 106 31.08 12.53 -19.87
C GLU A 106 30.37 12.69 -21.23
N LYS A 107 30.60 11.73 -22.13
CA LYS A 107 29.96 11.70 -23.44
C LYS A 107 28.43 11.80 -23.36
N ASN A 108 27.84 12.62 -24.24
CA ASN A 108 26.44 12.99 -24.28
C ASN A 108 25.93 13.73 -23.02
N GLY A 109 26.84 14.24 -22.19
CA GLY A 109 26.52 15.07 -21.03
C GLY A 109 26.09 16.49 -21.40
N LEU A 110 26.14 17.39 -20.40
CA LEU A 110 25.64 18.76 -20.53
C LEU A 110 26.29 19.53 -21.67
N PHE A 111 27.64 19.52 -21.75
CA PHE A 111 28.35 20.32 -22.74
C PHE A 111 28.13 19.81 -24.16
N ASP A 112 28.05 18.50 -24.39
CA ASP A 112 27.70 17.97 -25.72
C ASP A 112 26.28 18.40 -26.14
N LYS A 113 25.35 18.44 -25.21
CA LYS A 113 23.99 18.90 -25.49
C LYS A 113 23.90 20.39 -25.79
N ILE A 114 24.72 21.22 -25.12
CA ILE A 114 24.81 22.64 -25.43
C ILE A 114 25.28 22.80 -26.88
N LEU A 115 26.37 22.13 -27.27
CA LEU A 115 26.92 22.20 -28.62
C LEU A 115 25.97 21.63 -29.70
N MET A 116 25.17 20.64 -29.35
CA MET A 116 24.19 20.04 -30.25
C MET A 116 22.83 20.77 -30.24
N ARG A 117 22.59 21.73 -29.36
CA ARG A 117 21.32 22.43 -29.12
C ARG A 117 20.70 22.94 -30.44
N ASN A 118 21.45 23.62 -31.25
CA ASN A 118 20.95 24.15 -32.52
C ASN A 118 20.54 23.07 -33.51
N LYS A 119 21.19 21.91 -33.48
CA LYS A 119 20.86 20.77 -34.33
C LYS A 119 19.52 20.14 -33.90
N GLU A 120 19.33 20.00 -32.60
CA GLU A 120 18.08 19.49 -32.01
C GLU A 120 16.92 20.46 -32.24
N ILE A 121 17.11 21.74 -31.98
CA ILE A 121 16.10 22.78 -32.24
C ILE A 121 15.68 22.77 -33.72
N LYS A 122 16.64 22.67 -34.64
CA LYS A 122 16.35 22.56 -36.09
C LYS A 122 15.54 21.31 -36.44
N LYS A 123 15.74 20.21 -35.71
CA LYS A 123 14.96 18.99 -35.87
C LYS A 123 13.53 19.21 -35.35
N GLU A 124 13.37 19.77 -34.17
CA GLU A 124 12.07 20.09 -33.58
C GLU A 124 11.26 21.05 -34.43
N ILE A 125 11.89 22.10 -34.95
CA ILE A 125 11.28 23.04 -35.90
C ILE A 125 10.72 22.32 -37.14
N ARG A 126 11.49 21.37 -37.70
CA ARG A 126 11.00 20.57 -38.82
C ARG A 126 9.79 19.72 -38.47
N GLU A 127 9.77 19.14 -37.28
CA GLU A 127 8.64 18.36 -36.78
C GLU A 127 7.39 19.23 -36.53
N LEU A 128 7.58 20.42 -35.92
CA LEU A 128 6.51 21.39 -35.70
C LEU A 128 5.91 21.84 -37.05
N LYS A 129 6.74 22.21 -38.02
CA LYS A 129 6.30 22.57 -39.37
C LYS A 129 5.54 21.44 -40.07
N ARG A 130 5.96 20.17 -39.85
CA ARG A 130 5.24 18.99 -40.35
C ARG A 130 3.87 18.83 -39.72
N LYS A 131 3.75 18.98 -38.41
CA LYS A 131 2.48 18.92 -37.66
C LYS A 131 1.53 20.02 -38.11
N MET A 132 2.05 21.24 -38.31
CA MET A 132 1.24 22.39 -38.77
C MET A 132 0.72 22.25 -40.19
N LYS A 133 1.41 21.51 -41.07
CA LYS A 133 1.07 21.40 -42.49
C LYS A 133 -0.31 20.82 -42.75
N GLY A 134 -0.85 20.02 -41.86
CA GLY A 134 -2.17 19.38 -41.95
C GLY A 134 -3.29 20.11 -41.22
N LEU A 135 -2.97 21.17 -40.47
CA LEU A 135 -3.96 21.87 -39.64
C LEU A 135 -4.55 23.09 -40.41
N PRO A 136 -5.87 23.35 -40.27
CA PRO A 136 -6.54 24.49 -40.89
C PRO A 136 -5.98 25.81 -40.33
N SER A 137 -6.08 26.88 -41.13
CA SER A 137 -5.73 28.24 -40.72
C SER A 137 -6.99 29.10 -40.59
N ALA A 138 -6.94 30.07 -39.68
CA ALA A 138 -7.99 31.06 -39.54
C ALA A 138 -8.20 31.82 -40.87
N GLY A 139 -9.43 31.87 -41.35
CA GLY A 139 -9.77 32.50 -42.65
C GLY A 139 -9.31 31.71 -43.88
N GLY A 140 -8.77 30.48 -43.73
CA GLY A 140 -8.46 29.59 -44.84
C GLY A 140 -9.69 29.08 -45.57
N GLU A 141 -9.49 28.50 -46.75
CA GLU A 141 -10.57 28.06 -47.66
C GLU A 141 -11.53 27.07 -46.97
N SER A 142 -11.02 26.06 -46.32
CA SER A 142 -11.84 25.09 -45.56
C SER A 142 -12.67 25.68 -44.41
N TRP A 143 -12.18 26.73 -43.76
CA TRP A 143 -12.94 27.46 -42.73
C TRP A 143 -14.06 28.30 -43.37
N LYS A 144 -13.75 29.02 -44.47
CA LYS A 144 -14.74 29.83 -45.21
C LYS A 144 -15.88 28.97 -45.75
N ASP A 145 -15.54 27.81 -46.32
CA ASP A 145 -16.53 26.88 -46.88
C ASP A 145 -17.43 26.32 -45.79
N ALA A 146 -16.85 25.91 -44.64
CA ALA A 146 -17.63 25.37 -43.51
C ALA A 146 -18.57 26.43 -42.90
N VAL A 147 -18.09 27.67 -42.72
CA VAL A 147 -18.90 28.79 -42.22
C VAL A 147 -20.00 29.15 -43.25
N GLY A 148 -19.65 29.19 -44.53
CA GLY A 148 -20.61 29.46 -45.61
C GLY A 148 -21.74 28.45 -45.66
N GLU A 149 -21.43 27.16 -45.62
CA GLU A 149 -22.44 26.08 -45.62
C GLU A 149 -23.29 26.11 -44.33
N TYR A 150 -22.70 26.35 -43.15
CA TYR A 150 -23.46 26.47 -41.91
C TYR A 150 -24.45 27.65 -41.97
N ASN A 151 -24.03 28.83 -42.46
CA ASN A 151 -24.87 30.01 -42.57
C ASN A 151 -26.00 29.77 -43.57
N ARG A 152 -25.71 29.16 -44.71
CA ARG A 152 -26.72 28.81 -45.73
C ARG A 152 -27.79 27.89 -45.15
N LEU A 153 -27.40 26.88 -44.38
CA LEU A 153 -28.33 25.98 -43.69
C LEU A 153 -29.13 26.69 -42.60
N GLN A 154 -28.59 27.71 -41.95
CA GLN A 154 -29.36 28.57 -41.03
C GLN A 154 -30.46 29.36 -41.74
N GLU A 155 -30.14 29.93 -42.88
CA GLU A 155 -31.13 30.68 -43.69
C GLU A 155 -32.22 29.74 -44.21
N GLU A 156 -31.85 28.55 -44.73
CA GLU A 156 -32.82 27.54 -45.19
C GLU A 156 -33.75 27.09 -44.03
N ASP A 157 -33.24 26.87 -42.84
CA ASP A 157 -34.01 26.51 -41.64
C ASP A 157 -35.00 27.61 -41.25
N ALA A 158 -34.56 28.88 -41.29
CA ALA A 158 -35.42 30.03 -41.01
C ALA A 158 -36.59 30.16 -42.00
N VAL A 159 -36.33 29.95 -43.28
CA VAL A 159 -37.35 29.99 -44.34
C VAL A 159 -38.36 28.85 -44.13
N VAL A 160 -37.90 27.62 -43.88
CA VAL A 160 -38.81 26.48 -43.68
C VAL A 160 -39.65 26.64 -42.39
N ARG A 161 -39.09 27.17 -41.30
CA ARG A 161 -39.82 27.48 -40.06
C ARG A 161 -40.83 28.61 -40.21
N MET A 162 -40.54 29.64 -41.04
CA MET A 162 -41.52 30.66 -41.40
C MET A 162 -42.68 30.08 -42.24
N SER A 163 -42.36 29.23 -43.22
CA SER A 163 -43.38 28.54 -44.02
C SER A 163 -44.30 27.66 -43.18
N LEU A 164 -43.71 26.90 -42.19
CA LEU A 164 -44.50 26.10 -41.26
C LEU A 164 -45.53 26.90 -40.44
N LYS A 165 -45.22 28.19 -40.13
CA LYS A 165 -46.13 29.06 -39.37
C LYS A 165 -47.28 29.61 -40.24
N GLN A 166 -47.15 29.56 -41.58
CA GLN A 166 -48.12 30.11 -42.52
C GLN A 166 -49.07 29.05 -43.09
N VAL A 167 -48.74 27.75 -42.92
CA VAL A 167 -49.59 26.65 -43.43
C VAL A 167 -50.77 26.41 -42.47
N PRO A 168 -52.03 26.40 -42.95
CA PRO A 168 -53.20 26.10 -42.15
C PRO A 168 -53.16 24.68 -41.57
N ALA A 169 -53.64 24.49 -40.33
CA ALA A 169 -53.68 23.19 -39.67
C ALA A 169 -54.48 22.11 -40.41
N SER A 170 -55.31 22.51 -41.38
CA SER A 170 -56.13 21.62 -42.21
C SER A 170 -55.33 20.99 -43.37
N ASP A 171 -54.15 21.53 -43.75
CA ASP A 171 -53.33 21.00 -44.83
C ASP A 171 -52.22 20.08 -44.29
N SER A 172 -52.63 18.89 -43.90
CA SER A 172 -51.84 17.83 -43.32
C SER A 172 -50.64 17.42 -44.23
N TYR A 173 -50.84 17.45 -45.57
CA TYR A 173 -49.81 17.03 -46.50
C TYR A 173 -48.64 18.04 -46.59
N GLN A 174 -48.97 19.34 -46.64
CA GLN A 174 -47.95 20.40 -46.65
C GLN A 174 -47.21 20.49 -45.29
N LEU A 175 -47.93 20.31 -44.21
CA LEU A 175 -47.33 20.26 -42.86
C LEU A 175 -46.34 19.10 -42.72
N ASP A 176 -46.68 17.89 -43.17
CA ASP A 176 -45.81 16.71 -43.13
C ASP A 176 -44.57 16.89 -44.03
N PHE A 177 -44.75 17.44 -45.21
CA PHE A 177 -43.65 17.74 -46.14
C PHE A 177 -42.65 18.73 -45.52
N LEU A 178 -43.14 19.86 -44.98
CA LEU A 178 -42.28 20.89 -44.35
C LEU A 178 -41.62 20.39 -43.06
N ASN A 179 -42.29 19.57 -42.25
CA ASN A 179 -41.72 18.96 -41.05
C ASN A 179 -40.60 17.99 -41.43
N LYS A 180 -40.78 17.21 -42.50
CA LYS A 180 -39.74 16.29 -42.97
C LYS A 180 -38.52 17.07 -43.47
N LYS A 181 -38.76 18.17 -44.22
CA LYS A 181 -37.71 19.06 -44.71
C LYS A 181 -37.00 19.77 -43.54
N ALA A 182 -37.70 20.22 -42.51
CA ALA A 182 -37.11 20.83 -41.33
C ALA A 182 -36.17 19.83 -40.58
N LYS A 183 -36.59 18.58 -40.39
CA LYS A 183 -35.76 17.52 -39.79
C LYS A 183 -34.50 17.22 -40.62
N GLU A 184 -34.61 17.22 -41.95
CA GLU A 184 -33.46 17.01 -42.84
C GLU A 184 -32.45 18.15 -42.72
N ILE A 185 -32.92 19.41 -42.75
CA ILE A 185 -32.08 20.60 -42.59
C ILE A 185 -31.41 20.60 -41.21
N GLU A 186 -32.13 20.25 -40.17
CA GLU A 186 -31.59 20.17 -38.78
C GLU A 186 -30.48 19.13 -38.68
N SER A 187 -30.66 17.97 -39.33
CA SER A 187 -29.62 16.93 -39.37
C SER A 187 -28.36 17.41 -40.13
N ARG A 188 -28.53 18.06 -41.28
CA ARG A 188 -27.41 18.65 -42.04
C ARG A 188 -26.71 19.76 -41.28
N LYS A 189 -27.47 20.62 -40.63
CA LYS A 189 -26.99 21.74 -39.79
C LYS A 189 -26.13 21.22 -38.63
N ARG A 190 -26.56 20.11 -37.96
CA ARG A 190 -25.77 19.45 -36.91
C ARG A 190 -24.45 18.95 -37.46
N LYS A 191 -24.43 18.26 -38.59
CA LYS A 191 -23.17 17.80 -39.21
C LYS A 191 -22.25 18.96 -39.63
N ALA A 192 -22.81 20.03 -40.18
CA ALA A 192 -22.03 21.22 -40.53
C ALA A 192 -21.42 21.91 -39.32
N LYS A 193 -22.15 21.94 -38.18
CA LYS A 193 -21.67 22.45 -36.88
C LYS A 193 -20.52 21.60 -36.33
N ASP A 194 -20.63 20.28 -36.42
CA ASP A 194 -19.58 19.37 -35.97
C ASP A 194 -18.28 19.54 -36.79
N ILE A 195 -18.41 19.71 -38.10
CA ILE A 195 -17.28 20.00 -39.01
C ILE A 195 -16.64 21.33 -38.63
N LEU A 196 -17.44 22.38 -38.46
CA LEU A 196 -16.96 23.72 -38.08
C LEU A 196 -16.21 23.69 -36.76
N SER A 197 -16.76 23.01 -35.76
CA SER A 197 -16.12 22.83 -34.46
C SER A 197 -14.78 22.08 -34.57
N GLY A 198 -14.71 21.05 -35.42
CA GLY A 198 -13.47 20.35 -35.73
C GLY A 198 -12.40 21.26 -36.33
N ILE A 199 -12.80 22.12 -37.27
CA ILE A 199 -11.91 23.10 -37.90
C ILE A 199 -11.44 24.17 -36.91
N GLU A 200 -12.33 24.70 -36.08
CA GLU A 200 -11.99 25.66 -35.01
C GLU A 200 -10.98 25.09 -34.01
N ASN A 201 -11.14 23.84 -33.60
CA ASN A 201 -10.18 23.16 -32.74
C ASN A 201 -8.82 23.01 -33.44
N GLY A 202 -8.81 22.67 -34.71
CA GLY A 202 -7.58 22.59 -35.50
C GLY A 202 -6.88 23.95 -35.66
N ILE A 203 -7.62 25.06 -35.79
CA ILE A 203 -7.06 26.43 -35.79
C ILE A 203 -6.39 26.75 -34.45
N LYS A 204 -7.05 26.49 -33.32
CA LYS A 204 -6.50 26.71 -31.98
C LYS A 204 -5.21 25.92 -31.76
N GLU A 205 -5.18 24.67 -32.21
CA GLU A 205 -3.99 23.83 -32.16
C GLU A 205 -2.83 24.40 -32.99
N ARG A 206 -3.13 24.87 -34.23
CA ARG A 206 -2.15 25.53 -35.09
C ARG A 206 -1.59 26.81 -34.47
N GLU A 207 -2.42 27.62 -33.82
CA GLU A 207 -1.98 28.83 -33.12
C GLU A 207 -0.98 28.51 -31.99
N LYS A 208 -1.27 27.52 -31.18
CA LYS A 208 -0.35 27.03 -30.13
C LYS A 208 0.99 26.58 -30.71
N LEU A 209 0.97 25.81 -31.80
CA LEU A 209 2.18 25.37 -32.49
C LEU A 209 2.95 26.53 -33.14
N THR A 210 2.26 27.60 -33.57
CA THR A 210 2.91 28.79 -34.11
C THR A 210 3.72 29.53 -33.04
N VAL A 211 3.15 29.76 -31.87
CA VAL A 211 3.85 30.39 -30.74
C VAL A 211 5.08 29.56 -30.36
N LEU A 212 4.94 28.23 -30.29
CA LEU A 212 6.05 27.36 -29.99
C LEU A 212 7.15 27.41 -31.08
N LEU A 213 6.78 27.51 -32.35
CA LEU A 213 7.72 27.64 -33.44
C LEU A 213 8.48 28.98 -33.41
N GLU A 214 7.84 30.07 -33.06
CA GLU A 214 8.47 31.38 -32.89
C GLU A 214 9.48 31.34 -31.71
N THR A 215 9.08 30.76 -30.58
CA THR A 215 9.99 30.55 -29.44
C THR A 215 11.22 29.72 -29.83
N LYS A 216 11.04 28.65 -30.60
CA LYS A 216 12.15 27.82 -31.05
C LYS A 216 13.06 28.52 -32.06
N ASN A 217 12.52 29.38 -32.90
CA ASN A 217 13.33 30.19 -33.85
C ASN A 217 14.18 31.22 -33.11
N SER A 218 13.67 31.92 -32.08
CA SER A 218 14.46 32.86 -31.28
C SER A 218 15.63 32.18 -30.57
N LEU A 219 15.45 30.95 -30.10
CA LEU A 219 16.52 30.17 -29.45
C LEU A 219 17.67 29.79 -30.42
N LEU A 220 17.45 29.78 -31.73
CA LEU A 220 18.52 29.54 -32.72
C LEU A 220 19.46 30.72 -32.92
N GLU A 221 19.09 31.92 -32.51
CA GLU A 221 19.88 33.13 -32.63
C GLU A 221 21.08 33.18 -31.64
N GLU A 222 21.00 32.37 -30.55
CA GLU A 222 22.07 32.29 -29.56
C GLU A 222 23.27 31.47 -30.01
N ASP A 223 24.48 32.03 -29.84
CA ASP A 223 25.75 31.31 -30.16
C ASP A 223 26.05 30.21 -29.14
N VAL A 224 26.09 28.97 -29.59
CA VAL A 224 26.35 27.80 -28.73
C VAL A 224 27.73 27.82 -28.10
N THR A 225 28.70 28.53 -28.69
CA THR A 225 30.06 28.63 -28.12
C THR A 225 30.05 29.58 -26.91
N VAL A 226 29.29 30.66 -26.97
CA VAL A 226 29.09 31.58 -25.84
C VAL A 226 28.36 30.85 -24.71
N LEU A 227 27.25 30.14 -25.01
CA LEU A 227 26.53 29.36 -24.04
C LEU A 227 27.38 28.26 -23.37
N PHE A 228 28.27 27.64 -24.11
CA PHE A 228 29.23 26.68 -23.56
C PHE A 228 30.15 27.34 -22.54
N ARG A 229 30.74 28.49 -22.89
CA ARG A 229 31.67 29.23 -22.02
C ARG A 229 30.94 29.73 -20.76
N GLU A 230 29.77 30.32 -20.91
CA GLU A 230 28.97 30.74 -19.75
C GLU A 230 28.66 29.57 -18.80
N ALA A 231 28.28 28.40 -19.33
CA ALA A 231 28.01 27.21 -18.51
C ALA A 231 29.30 26.69 -17.85
N TYR A 232 30.44 26.67 -18.57
CA TYR A 232 31.73 26.25 -18.04
C TYR A 232 32.23 27.18 -16.92
N ASP A 233 32.21 28.50 -17.18
CA ASP A 233 32.68 29.49 -16.22
C ASP A 233 31.83 29.46 -14.94
N ALA A 234 30.50 29.36 -15.11
CA ALA A 234 29.59 29.27 -14.00
C ALA A 234 29.83 27.99 -13.14
N LEU A 235 30.08 26.83 -13.78
CA LEU A 235 30.35 25.57 -13.07
C LEU A 235 31.77 25.52 -12.47
N SER A 236 32.75 26.17 -13.06
CA SER A 236 34.16 26.19 -12.60
C SER A 236 34.32 26.86 -11.22
N VAL A 237 33.37 27.70 -10.82
CA VAL A 237 33.35 28.31 -9.49
C VAL A 237 33.14 27.28 -8.38
N TYR A 238 32.44 26.16 -8.69
CA TYR A 238 32.08 25.14 -7.73
C TYR A 238 33.08 23.99 -7.64
N GLY A 239 33.85 23.74 -8.68
CA GLY A 239 34.88 22.72 -8.66
C GLY A 239 35.66 22.63 -9.96
N ASN A 240 36.79 21.89 -9.96
CA ASN A 240 37.57 21.65 -11.17
C ASN A 240 36.74 20.84 -12.16
N ILE A 241 36.64 21.30 -13.40
CA ILE A 241 35.90 20.61 -14.47
C ILE A 241 36.93 19.86 -15.35
N TYR A 242 36.62 18.59 -15.61
CA TYR A 242 37.41 17.73 -16.52
C TYR A 242 36.48 17.19 -17.61
N ILE A 243 37.03 17.09 -18.84
CA ILE A 243 36.30 16.61 -20.01
C ILE A 243 36.88 15.27 -20.45
N GLU A 244 36.05 14.24 -20.55
CA GLU A 244 36.51 12.94 -21.04
C GLU A 244 36.91 12.99 -22.51
N THR A 245 37.96 12.26 -22.88
CA THR A 245 38.46 12.08 -24.25
C THR A 245 38.22 10.67 -24.75
N ASP A 246 38.11 10.49 -26.07
CA ASP A 246 38.01 9.18 -26.69
C ASP A 246 39.30 8.36 -26.56
N GLU A 247 39.29 7.08 -27.01
CA GLU A 247 40.45 6.16 -26.98
C GLU A 247 41.68 6.70 -27.74
N LYS A 248 41.51 7.73 -28.61
CA LYS A 248 42.59 8.38 -29.35
C LYS A 248 43.08 9.68 -28.70
N GLY A 249 42.59 10.00 -27.50
CA GLY A 249 42.94 11.22 -26.76
C GLY A 249 42.26 12.48 -27.30
N ARG A 250 41.24 12.37 -28.16
CA ARG A 250 40.48 13.53 -28.65
C ARG A 250 39.38 13.85 -27.67
N ALA A 251 39.24 15.13 -27.32
CA ALA A 251 38.17 15.58 -26.46
C ALA A 251 36.82 15.25 -27.10
N LEU A 252 35.87 14.77 -26.27
CA LEU A 252 34.53 14.48 -26.71
C LEU A 252 33.80 15.77 -27.10
N CYS A 253 34.23 16.90 -26.53
CA CYS A 253 33.77 18.23 -26.84
C CYS A 253 34.84 18.99 -27.69
N GLN A 254 34.49 19.38 -28.92
CA GLN A 254 35.42 20.05 -29.83
C GLN A 254 35.97 21.41 -29.31
N ILE A 255 35.22 22.09 -28.44
CA ILE A 255 35.68 23.34 -27.83
C ILE A 255 36.78 23.08 -26.81
N ALA A 256 36.71 21.97 -26.07
CA ALA A 256 37.73 21.60 -25.10
C ALA A 256 39.12 21.46 -25.72
N GLU A 257 39.23 20.91 -26.92
CA GLU A 257 40.51 20.84 -27.65
C GLU A 257 41.04 22.23 -28.05
N SER A 258 40.17 23.14 -28.49
CA SER A 258 40.56 24.49 -28.91
C SER A 258 40.95 25.40 -27.75
N ASP A 259 40.33 25.25 -26.60
CA ASP A 259 40.51 26.13 -25.44
C ASP A 259 41.49 25.59 -24.37
N SER A 260 42.17 24.46 -24.64
CA SER A 260 43.11 23.83 -23.70
C SER A 260 42.46 23.48 -22.34
N LEU A 261 41.22 23.09 -22.36
CA LEU A 261 40.48 22.68 -21.13
C LEU A 261 41.04 21.37 -20.59
N PRO A 262 40.97 21.14 -19.26
CA PRO A 262 41.47 19.92 -18.65
C PRO A 262 40.75 18.68 -19.21
N CYS A 263 41.47 17.80 -19.86
CA CYS A 263 40.98 16.57 -20.47
C CYS A 263 41.48 15.32 -19.75
N ILE A 264 40.66 14.31 -19.66
CA ILE A 264 40.98 12.99 -19.09
C ILE A 264 40.54 11.89 -20.04
N ARG A 265 41.15 10.72 -19.91
CA ARG A 265 40.81 9.55 -20.70
C ARG A 265 39.44 8.99 -20.31
N GLU A 266 38.62 8.62 -21.31
CA GLU A 266 37.36 7.91 -21.12
C GLU A 266 37.63 6.55 -20.46
N ILE A 267 36.87 6.28 -19.35
CA ILE A 267 37.00 5.03 -18.60
C ILE A 267 35.73 4.19 -18.80
N ARG A 268 35.93 2.90 -19.07
CA ARG A 268 34.79 1.97 -19.24
C ARG A 268 34.03 1.78 -17.94
N GLU A 269 32.74 1.86 -18.06
CA GLU A 269 31.80 1.68 -16.97
C GLU A 269 31.09 0.32 -17.09
N THR A 270 30.79 -0.26 -15.93
CA THR A 270 29.92 -1.43 -15.82
C THR A 270 29.01 -1.26 -14.59
N ASP A 271 27.70 -1.19 -14.82
CA ASP A 271 26.65 -1.06 -13.79
C ASP A 271 26.93 0.05 -12.74
N GLY A 272 27.16 1.27 -13.22
CA GLY A 272 27.40 2.44 -12.39
C GLY A 272 28.77 2.51 -11.72
N ILE A 273 29.73 1.67 -12.09
CA ILE A 273 31.10 1.72 -11.57
C ILE A 273 32.10 1.84 -12.73
N LYS A 274 32.95 2.85 -12.65
CA LYS A 274 34.14 2.99 -13.56
C LYS A 274 35.33 2.34 -12.92
N TYR A 275 35.96 1.40 -13.64
CA TYR A 275 37.16 0.69 -13.19
C TYR A 275 38.42 1.28 -13.88
N ILE A 276 39.36 1.77 -13.09
CA ILE A 276 40.52 2.54 -13.55
C ILE A 276 41.79 1.67 -13.56
N PRO A 277 42.38 1.41 -14.73
CA PRO A 277 43.63 0.68 -14.83
C PRO A 277 44.81 1.54 -14.39
N GLY A 278 45.88 0.92 -13.89
CA GLY A 278 47.08 1.60 -13.45
C GLY A 278 47.82 2.40 -14.55
N THR A 279 47.42 2.19 -15.81
CA THR A 279 47.98 2.95 -16.96
C THR A 279 47.29 4.28 -17.24
N ALA A 280 46.22 4.62 -16.53
CA ALA A 280 45.45 5.85 -16.69
C ALA A 280 45.92 6.91 -15.68
N ALA A 281 47.13 7.39 -15.81
CA ALA A 281 47.76 8.32 -14.87
C ALA A 281 46.94 9.64 -14.71
N ASP A 282 46.45 10.18 -15.83
CA ASP A 282 45.59 11.37 -15.87
C ASP A 282 44.32 11.28 -15.01
N VAL A 283 43.71 10.11 -14.99
CA VAL A 283 42.52 9.85 -14.14
C VAL A 283 42.93 9.58 -12.70
N LEU A 284 44.07 8.90 -12.49
CA LEU A 284 44.56 8.61 -11.13
C LEU A 284 44.93 9.89 -10.39
N ASP A 285 45.48 10.91 -11.06
CA ASP A 285 45.75 12.22 -10.48
C ASP A 285 44.47 12.91 -9.96
N ILE A 286 43.34 12.67 -10.60
CA ILE A 286 42.02 13.16 -10.12
C ILE A 286 41.53 12.35 -8.92
N ILE A 287 41.60 11.01 -9.02
CA ILE A 287 41.24 10.12 -7.94
C ILE A 287 42.07 10.37 -6.68
N ASP A 288 43.33 10.82 -6.86
CA ASP A 288 44.20 11.16 -5.74
C ASP A 288 43.72 12.39 -4.95
N GLN A 289 42.92 13.26 -5.56
CA GLN A 289 42.25 14.37 -4.88
C GLN A 289 41.01 13.92 -4.11
N CYS A 290 40.46 12.73 -4.40
CA CYS A 290 39.31 12.17 -3.72
C CYS A 290 39.76 11.40 -2.48
N SER A 291 39.89 12.11 -1.36
CA SER A 291 40.31 11.53 -0.07
C SER A 291 39.19 11.02 0.81
N PHE A 292 37.94 11.24 0.40
CA PHE A 292 36.76 10.83 1.18
C PHE A 292 36.80 9.36 1.55
N ARG A 293 36.58 9.08 2.84
CA ARG A 293 36.33 7.74 3.38
C ARG A 293 35.09 7.85 4.25
N TYR A 294 34.26 6.81 4.18
CA TYR A 294 33.08 6.78 5.02
C TYR A 294 33.46 6.27 6.41
N GLU A 295 33.37 7.13 7.40
CA GLU A 295 33.54 6.80 8.82
C GLU A 295 32.22 7.04 9.53
N PRO A 296 31.60 6.03 10.16
CA PRO A 296 30.35 6.21 10.88
C PRO A 296 30.58 7.16 12.08
N GLU A 297 29.64 8.07 12.27
CA GLU A 297 29.61 8.93 13.47
C GLU A 297 28.56 8.39 14.42
N ASP A 298 28.96 7.87 15.56
CA ASP A 298 28.04 7.51 16.62
C ASP A 298 27.68 8.76 17.45
N TRP A 299 26.51 9.32 17.13
CA TRP A 299 25.97 10.49 17.84
C TRP A 299 25.31 10.13 19.19
N THR A 300 25.23 8.85 19.52
CA THR A 300 24.65 8.36 20.79
C THR A 300 25.69 8.27 21.91
N VAL A 301 26.98 8.33 21.57
CA VAL A 301 28.11 8.22 22.54
C VAL A 301 28.03 9.31 23.62
N GLY A 302 28.36 8.90 24.87
CA GLY A 302 28.42 9.76 26.02
C GLY A 302 27.11 9.98 26.79
N ARG A 303 26.00 9.36 26.37
CA ARG A 303 24.77 9.32 27.17
C ARG A 303 24.87 8.22 28.23
N SER A 304 24.41 8.50 29.46
CA SER A 304 24.37 7.53 30.54
C SER A 304 22.97 7.34 31.10
N ALA A 305 22.57 6.10 31.33
CA ALA A 305 21.26 5.70 31.86
C ALA A 305 21.21 5.72 33.41
N GLU A 306 22.29 6.06 34.09
CA GLU A 306 22.42 5.85 35.54
C GLU A 306 21.31 6.48 36.39
N GLU A 307 20.98 7.74 36.12
CA GLU A 307 19.90 8.46 36.84
C GLU A 307 18.51 7.91 36.49
N GLU A 308 18.29 7.53 35.26
CA GLU A 308 17.01 6.96 34.82
C GLU A 308 16.80 5.56 35.45
N ILE A 309 17.84 4.76 35.51
CA ILE A 309 17.82 3.45 36.16
C ILE A 309 17.52 3.60 37.66
N LYS A 310 18.18 4.52 38.39
CA LYS A 310 17.89 4.80 39.80
C LYS A 310 16.41 5.18 40.02
N THR A 311 15.89 6.03 39.13
CA THR A 311 14.49 6.45 39.16
C THR A 311 13.55 5.27 38.90
N GLY A 312 13.86 4.44 37.91
CA GLY A 312 13.10 3.24 37.56
C GLY A 312 13.03 2.22 38.71
N ILE A 313 14.16 1.94 39.35
CA ILE A 313 14.23 1.06 40.54
C ILE A 313 13.35 1.61 41.66
N ALA A 314 13.43 2.91 41.94
CA ALA A 314 12.62 3.53 42.98
C ALA A 314 11.12 3.39 42.68
N ARG A 315 10.73 3.63 41.41
CA ARG A 315 9.35 3.45 40.93
C ARG A 315 8.85 2.01 41.14
N LEU A 316 9.64 1.01 40.74
CA LEU A 316 9.25 -0.40 40.84
C LEU A 316 9.12 -0.86 42.32
N LYS A 317 10.04 -0.45 43.18
CA LYS A 317 9.96 -0.71 44.61
C LYS A 317 8.75 -0.06 45.26
N ALA A 318 8.43 1.18 44.90
CA ALA A 318 7.21 1.85 45.37
C ALA A 318 5.93 1.17 44.83
N GLY A 319 5.97 0.58 43.65
CA GLY A 319 4.88 -0.19 43.07
C GLY A 319 4.71 -1.61 43.63
N GLY A 320 5.52 -1.99 44.62
CA GLY A 320 5.41 -3.29 45.32
C GLY A 320 6.24 -4.44 44.72
N CYS A 321 7.16 -4.14 43.79
CA CYS A 321 8.08 -5.15 43.25
C CYS A 321 8.95 -5.71 44.39
N ALA A 322 8.96 -7.05 44.59
CA ALA A 322 9.79 -7.75 45.56
C ALA A 322 11.25 -7.82 45.08
N TRP A 323 11.95 -6.72 45.18
CA TRP A 323 13.32 -6.56 44.70
C TRP A 323 14.30 -7.38 45.55
N THR A 324 15.01 -8.30 44.93
CA THR A 324 15.97 -9.21 45.60
C THR A 324 17.38 -9.01 45.05
N SER A 325 18.39 -9.64 45.68
CA SER A 325 19.77 -9.61 45.17
C SER A 325 19.94 -10.18 43.76
N LEU A 326 19.02 -11.03 43.32
CA LEU A 326 19.02 -11.53 41.94
C LEU A 326 18.80 -10.39 40.94
N TYR A 327 17.90 -9.44 41.25
CA TYR A 327 17.68 -8.25 40.43
C TYR A 327 18.93 -7.37 40.40
N ASP A 328 19.57 -7.15 41.55
CA ASP A 328 20.79 -6.31 41.60
C ASP A 328 21.89 -6.91 40.73
N THR A 329 22.23 -8.21 40.94
CA THR A 329 23.27 -8.89 40.17
C THR A 329 22.98 -8.93 38.68
N ARG A 330 21.73 -9.17 38.31
CA ARG A 330 21.35 -9.21 36.89
C ARG A 330 21.41 -7.83 36.25
N LEU A 331 20.91 -6.81 36.91
CA LEU A 331 20.93 -5.43 36.42
C LEU A 331 22.35 -4.90 36.27
N GLU A 332 23.23 -5.17 37.25
CA GLU A 332 24.64 -4.79 37.14
C GLU A 332 25.31 -5.43 35.93
N ALA A 333 25.07 -6.71 35.70
CA ALA A 333 25.62 -7.39 34.51
C ALA A 333 25.10 -6.82 33.19
N GLU A 334 23.81 -6.42 33.12
CA GLU A 334 23.25 -5.79 31.91
C GLU A 334 23.81 -4.38 31.69
N ILE A 335 23.96 -3.58 32.75
CA ILE A 335 24.57 -2.24 32.66
C ILE A 335 26.03 -2.33 32.24
N GLU A 336 26.78 -3.28 32.80
CA GLU A 336 28.17 -3.54 32.41
C GLU A 336 28.25 -3.92 30.91
N MET A 337 27.34 -4.75 30.43
CA MET A 337 27.26 -5.13 29.03
C MET A 337 26.98 -3.90 28.14
N LEU A 338 26.00 -3.06 28.50
CA LEU A 338 25.70 -1.81 27.77
C LEU A 338 26.92 -0.89 27.63
N ARG A 339 27.73 -0.78 28.70
CA ARG A 339 28.96 0.02 28.73
C ARG A 339 30.06 -0.57 27.89
N ASN A 340 30.30 -1.89 28.06
CA ASN A 340 31.39 -2.60 27.38
C ASN A 340 31.16 -2.64 25.82
N THR A 341 29.91 -2.62 25.38
CA THR A 341 29.53 -2.61 23.95
C THR A 341 29.27 -1.21 23.42
N ASP A 342 29.40 -0.16 24.22
CA ASP A 342 29.13 1.24 23.89
C ASP A 342 27.72 1.49 23.30
N THR A 343 26.72 0.72 23.78
CA THR A 343 25.36 0.76 23.26
C THR A 343 24.37 1.47 24.19
N GLU A 344 24.84 2.06 25.29
CA GLU A 344 24.01 2.72 26.29
C GLU A 344 23.19 3.88 25.70
N GLY A 345 23.82 4.72 24.86
CA GLY A 345 23.16 5.81 24.18
C GLY A 345 22.11 5.37 23.17
N TYR A 346 22.38 4.27 22.45
CA TYR A 346 21.41 3.67 21.53
C TYR A 346 20.17 3.17 22.27
N PHE A 347 20.36 2.47 23.38
CA PHE A 347 19.29 1.98 24.24
C PHE A 347 18.42 3.12 24.81
N LEU A 348 19.04 4.20 25.28
CA LEU A 348 18.32 5.38 25.75
C LEU A 348 17.52 6.07 24.64
N THR A 349 17.99 6.00 23.40
CA THR A 349 17.23 6.54 22.25
C THR A 349 15.95 5.75 22.02
N VAL A 350 15.99 4.42 22.17
CA VAL A 350 14.77 3.58 22.16
C VAL A 350 13.81 4.03 23.25
N CYS A 351 14.29 4.20 24.49
CA CYS A 351 13.46 4.69 25.59
C CYS A 351 12.81 6.03 25.28
N ASP A 352 13.57 6.95 24.73
CA ASP A 352 13.09 8.29 24.38
C ASP A 352 11.97 8.27 23.33
N ILE A 353 12.09 7.41 22.32
CA ILE A 353 11.08 7.25 21.27
C ILE A 353 9.81 6.63 21.86
N LEU A 354 9.95 5.57 22.64
CA LEU A 354 8.82 4.87 23.23
C LEU A 354 8.05 5.73 24.25
N ARG A 355 8.72 6.65 24.92
CA ARG A 355 8.05 7.64 25.80
C ARG A 355 7.18 8.64 25.03
N LEU A 356 7.41 8.83 23.73
CA LEU A 356 6.55 9.63 22.86
C LEU A 356 5.32 8.87 22.38
N ALA A 357 5.39 7.53 22.39
CA ALA A 357 4.28 6.66 22.02
C ALA A 357 3.24 6.58 23.16
N GLU A 358 1.96 6.58 22.79
CA GLU A 358 0.86 6.45 23.76
C GLU A 358 0.69 4.99 24.20
N GLU A 359 0.91 4.06 23.26
CA GLU A 359 0.80 2.63 23.47
C GLU A 359 1.74 1.89 22.52
N TYR A 360 2.47 0.90 23.02
CA TYR A 360 3.35 0.06 22.23
C TYR A 360 3.55 -1.30 22.91
N TYR A 361 3.98 -2.28 22.13
CA TYR A 361 4.36 -3.61 22.63
C TYR A 361 5.60 -4.10 21.89
N PRO A 362 6.59 -4.70 22.60
CA PRO A 362 7.74 -5.31 21.92
C PRO A 362 7.30 -6.44 20.97
N SER A 363 7.85 -6.46 19.76
CA SER A 363 7.63 -7.53 18.79
C SER A 363 8.79 -8.50 18.64
N ASP A 364 9.90 -8.24 19.33
CA ASP A 364 11.06 -9.13 19.43
C ASP A 364 11.32 -9.60 20.87
N PRO A 365 12.05 -10.70 21.07
CA PRO A 365 12.29 -11.27 22.41
C PRO A 365 13.37 -10.53 23.21
N PHE A 366 14.21 -9.69 22.58
CA PHE A 366 15.40 -9.14 23.22
C PHE A 366 15.05 -8.13 24.32
N TYR A 367 14.33 -7.06 23.96
CA TYR A 367 13.99 -6.00 24.90
C TYR A 367 13.15 -6.48 26.08
N PRO A 368 12.11 -7.31 25.88
CA PRO A 368 11.35 -7.87 27.00
C PRO A 368 12.16 -8.79 27.93
N GLY A 369 13.22 -9.42 27.44
CA GLY A 369 14.08 -10.31 28.20
C GLY A 369 15.15 -9.61 28.99
N LEU A 370 15.27 -8.27 28.93
CA LEU A 370 16.23 -7.47 29.70
C LEU A 370 15.57 -6.86 30.94
N LEU A 371 16.24 -6.99 32.10
CA LEU A 371 15.79 -6.37 33.34
C LEU A 371 15.91 -4.83 33.25
N VAL A 372 16.91 -4.30 32.55
CA VAL A 372 17.07 -2.85 32.34
C VAL A 372 15.89 -2.29 31.53
N SER A 373 15.34 -3.05 30.60
CA SER A 373 14.12 -2.65 29.86
C SER A 373 12.90 -2.50 30.76
N TYR A 374 12.72 -3.41 31.71
CA TYR A 374 11.66 -3.35 32.72
C TYR A 374 11.88 -2.18 33.69
N VAL A 375 13.11 -1.97 34.14
CA VAL A 375 13.47 -0.83 34.99
C VAL A 375 13.20 0.51 34.33
N LEU A 376 13.52 0.65 33.02
CA LEU A 376 13.32 1.89 32.28
C LEU A 376 11.90 2.04 31.67
N GLY A 377 11.05 0.99 31.82
CA GLY A 377 9.66 1.04 31.39
C GLY A 377 9.46 0.80 29.88
N ILE A 378 10.42 0.15 29.22
CA ILE A 378 10.26 -0.35 27.84
C ILE A 378 9.26 -1.52 27.80
N THR A 379 9.18 -2.29 28.88
CA THR A 379 8.23 -3.37 29.07
C THR A 379 7.61 -3.29 30.46
N ASP A 380 6.34 -3.66 30.57
CA ASP A 380 5.62 -3.81 31.83
C ASP A 380 5.78 -5.22 32.44
N ILE A 381 6.42 -6.13 31.70
CA ILE A 381 6.58 -7.53 32.13
C ILE A 381 7.91 -7.71 32.85
N ASP A 382 7.82 -8.15 34.09
CA ASP A 382 9.00 -8.47 34.90
C ASP A 382 9.69 -9.74 34.35
N PRO A 383 10.90 -9.63 33.76
CA PRO A 383 11.56 -10.76 33.13
C PRO A 383 12.11 -11.79 34.16
N VAL A 384 12.35 -11.39 35.39
CA VAL A 384 12.82 -12.27 36.47
C VAL A 384 11.68 -13.13 36.99
N CYS A 385 10.54 -12.51 37.32
CA CYS A 385 9.37 -13.23 37.82
C CYS A 385 8.76 -14.19 36.80
N ASN A 386 8.84 -13.86 35.51
CA ASN A 386 8.28 -14.68 34.45
C ASN A 386 9.28 -15.64 33.78
N ASP A 387 10.51 -15.70 34.26
CA ASP A 387 11.58 -16.59 33.75
C ASP A 387 11.81 -16.41 32.21
N ILE A 388 11.81 -15.14 31.72
CA ILE A 388 12.01 -14.79 30.32
C ILE A 388 13.32 -14.05 30.05
N LEU A 389 14.26 -14.09 31.00
CA LEU A 389 15.56 -13.42 30.89
C LEU A 389 16.33 -13.88 29.64
N THR A 390 16.78 -12.91 28.86
CA THR A 390 17.67 -13.12 27.71
C THR A 390 19.07 -13.59 28.18
N LYS A 391 19.70 -14.48 27.45
CA LYS A 391 21.10 -14.85 27.71
C LYS A 391 22.01 -13.66 27.41
N LEU A 392 22.92 -13.36 28.35
CA LEU A 392 23.91 -12.32 28.15
C LEU A 392 25.16 -12.91 27.47
N SER A 393 25.38 -12.52 26.24
CA SER A 393 26.65 -12.62 25.51
C SER A 393 26.84 -11.36 24.69
N GLU A 394 28.08 -10.93 24.50
CA GLU A 394 28.39 -9.69 23.78
C GLU A 394 27.78 -9.70 22.39
N GLU A 395 27.93 -10.80 21.62
CA GLU A 395 27.38 -10.97 20.30
C GLU A 395 25.85 -10.85 20.25
N THR A 396 25.16 -11.58 21.14
CA THR A 396 23.69 -11.55 21.23
C THR A 396 23.18 -10.16 21.65
N PHE A 397 23.94 -9.51 22.54
CA PHE A 397 23.57 -8.22 23.09
C PHE A 397 23.66 -7.11 22.04
N VAL A 398 24.78 -7.01 21.32
CA VAL A 398 24.98 -6.04 20.24
C VAL A 398 23.96 -6.27 19.12
N ALA A 399 23.77 -7.52 18.69
CA ALA A 399 22.80 -7.84 17.65
C ALA A 399 21.35 -7.45 18.07
N GLY A 400 20.97 -7.71 19.33
CA GLY A 400 19.62 -7.42 19.81
C GLY A 400 19.33 -5.93 19.98
N ILE A 401 20.31 -5.15 20.49
CA ILE A 401 20.14 -3.70 20.68
C ILE A 401 19.92 -2.97 19.36
N HIS A 402 20.63 -3.34 18.32
CA HIS A 402 20.54 -2.67 17.02
C HIS A 402 19.29 -3.02 16.21
N HIS A 403 18.44 -3.94 16.69
CA HIS A 403 17.20 -4.31 16.00
C HIS A 403 15.93 -4.07 16.86
N PRO A 404 15.70 -2.84 17.37
CA PRO A 404 14.51 -2.56 18.16
C PRO A 404 13.24 -2.64 17.28
N ARG A 405 12.31 -3.51 17.67
CA ARG A 405 11.03 -3.72 16.98
C ARG A 405 9.88 -3.65 17.96
N PHE A 406 8.92 -2.79 17.68
CA PHE A 406 7.76 -2.56 18.52
C PHE A 406 6.49 -2.47 17.69
N MET A 407 5.42 -3.02 18.21
CA MET A 407 4.08 -2.94 17.64
C MET A 407 3.39 -1.70 18.18
N ILE A 408 2.72 -0.97 17.29
CA ILE A 408 1.91 0.21 17.60
C ILE A 408 0.55 0.13 16.89
N ARG A 409 -0.41 0.92 17.36
CA ARG A 409 -1.68 1.07 16.64
C ARG A 409 -1.49 1.90 15.37
N PRO A 410 -2.10 1.50 14.24
CA PRO A 410 -2.00 2.24 12.98
C PRO A 410 -2.37 3.72 13.09
N GLU A 411 -3.41 4.06 13.87
CA GLU A 411 -3.89 5.42 14.03
C GLU A 411 -2.88 6.34 14.75
N LEU A 412 -1.96 5.75 15.52
CA LEU A 412 -0.94 6.49 16.26
C LEU A 412 0.34 6.70 15.45
N SER A 413 0.54 5.97 14.35
CA SER A 413 1.78 5.95 13.58
C SER A 413 2.20 7.34 13.09
N ASP A 414 1.30 8.08 12.43
CA ASP A 414 1.61 9.42 11.91
C ASP A 414 1.80 10.45 13.03
N SER A 415 1.01 10.36 14.09
CA SER A 415 1.13 11.22 15.27
C SER A 415 2.46 10.99 15.97
N LEU A 416 2.87 9.74 16.18
CA LEU A 416 4.14 9.38 16.78
C LEU A 416 5.31 9.84 15.91
N TYR A 417 5.25 9.59 14.60
CA TYR A 417 6.27 10.03 13.66
C TYR A 417 6.48 11.55 13.70
N LYS A 418 5.38 12.32 13.79
CA LYS A 418 5.44 13.78 13.94
C LYS A 418 6.11 14.19 15.24
N LYS A 419 5.77 13.57 16.38
CA LYS A 419 6.41 13.83 17.69
C LYS A 419 7.91 13.50 17.66
N ILE A 420 8.31 12.40 17.00
CA ILE A 420 9.72 12.04 16.84
C ILE A 420 10.44 13.10 16.00
N ARG A 421 9.83 13.58 14.91
CA ARG A 421 10.39 14.60 14.03
C ARG A 421 10.60 15.95 14.70
N GLU A 422 9.83 16.27 15.73
CA GLU A 422 10.03 17.49 16.54
C GLU A 422 11.31 17.43 17.40
N LYS A 423 11.79 16.22 17.72
CA LYS A 423 12.94 15.98 18.59
C LYS A 423 14.19 15.55 17.82
N TYR A 424 14.04 14.83 16.72
CA TYR A 424 15.12 14.19 15.95
C TYR A 424 15.00 14.46 14.45
N ALA A 425 16.13 14.47 13.76
CA ALA A 425 16.13 14.36 12.29
C ALA A 425 15.77 12.92 11.90
N VAL A 426 14.53 12.71 11.48
CA VAL A 426 13.97 11.39 11.18
C VAL A 426 13.53 11.27 9.73
N SER A 427 13.73 10.10 9.16
CA SER A 427 13.23 9.67 7.85
C SER A 427 12.79 8.21 7.92
N ARG A 428 12.44 7.59 6.78
CA ARG A 428 12.01 6.19 6.71
C ARG A 428 12.85 5.39 5.72
N ILE A 429 13.01 4.10 5.98
CA ILE A 429 13.44 3.12 4.98
C ILE A 429 12.20 2.48 4.35
N SER A 430 11.27 2.03 5.18
CA SER A 430 10.00 1.41 4.80
C SER A 430 8.83 2.11 5.49
N LYS A 431 7.62 1.59 5.32
CA LYS A 431 6.44 2.05 6.06
C LYS A 431 6.67 1.92 7.57
N ASP A 432 7.26 0.82 8.00
CA ASP A 432 7.37 0.44 9.41
C ASP A 432 8.76 0.75 10.01
N THR A 433 9.76 1.10 9.19
CA THR A 433 11.13 1.36 9.67
C THR A 433 11.45 2.84 9.63
N ILE A 434 11.65 3.43 10.80
CA ILE A 434 12.18 4.79 10.96
C ILE A 434 13.70 4.78 11.07
N VAL A 435 14.29 5.87 10.63
CA VAL A 435 15.75 6.10 10.69
C VAL A 435 16.00 7.48 11.27
N ILE A 436 16.94 7.56 12.19
CA ILE A 436 17.30 8.81 12.86
C ILE A 436 18.77 9.10 12.66
N GLY A 437 19.10 10.34 12.33
CA GLY A 437 20.44 10.89 12.26
C GLY A 437 20.55 12.16 13.09
N TYR A 438 21.77 12.57 13.42
CA TYR A 438 22.01 13.80 14.16
C TYR A 438 23.26 14.50 13.64
N PRO A 439 23.28 15.83 13.43
CA PRO A 439 22.12 16.73 13.58
C PRO A 439 21.13 16.68 12.43
N ASP A 440 21.56 16.21 11.23
CA ASP A 440 20.73 16.08 10.04
C ASP A 440 21.00 14.72 9.35
N ILE A 441 19.97 13.97 9.06
CA ILE A 441 20.08 12.69 8.39
C ILE A 441 20.68 12.80 6.99
N ARG A 442 20.51 13.98 6.34
CA ARG A 442 21.11 14.28 5.03
C ARG A 442 22.63 14.38 5.05
N ASP A 443 23.24 14.51 6.23
CA ASP A 443 24.70 14.46 6.38
C ASP A 443 25.26 13.05 6.13
N TYR A 444 24.42 12.04 6.19
CA TYR A 444 24.75 10.62 6.05
C TYR A 444 24.31 10.02 4.71
N VAL A 445 23.11 10.39 4.24
CA VAL A 445 22.48 9.77 3.08
C VAL A 445 21.46 10.69 2.43
N PRO A 446 21.28 10.66 1.09
CA PRO A 446 20.23 11.40 0.44
C PRO A 446 18.84 10.95 0.89
N VAL A 447 17.96 11.94 1.12
CA VAL A 447 16.55 11.73 1.50
C VAL A 447 15.66 12.16 0.35
N CYS A 448 14.83 11.25 -0.16
CA CYS A 448 13.83 11.55 -1.19
C CYS A 448 12.44 11.63 -0.55
N ARG A 449 11.86 12.83 -0.47
CA ARG A 449 10.61 13.15 0.23
C ARG A 449 10.72 12.81 1.72
N ASP A 450 10.43 11.57 2.10
CA ASP A 450 10.44 11.10 3.50
C ASP A 450 11.19 9.77 3.64
N ARG A 451 11.99 9.38 2.63
CA ARG A 451 12.71 8.11 2.62
C ARG A 451 14.17 8.29 2.27
N ILE A 452 15.02 7.56 2.98
CA ILE A 452 16.43 7.47 2.63
C ILE A 452 16.65 6.53 1.45
N GLN A 453 17.76 6.69 0.76
CA GLN A 453 18.08 5.91 -0.44
C GLN A 453 18.80 4.59 -0.17
N CYS A 454 19.05 4.21 1.07
CA CYS A 454 19.74 2.97 1.42
C CYS A 454 18.82 2.01 2.17
N ASP A 455 19.24 0.75 2.31
CA ASP A 455 18.59 -0.22 3.17
C ASP A 455 19.08 -0.10 4.62
N ARG A 456 18.50 -0.93 5.52
CA ARG A 456 18.81 -0.92 6.95
C ARG A 456 20.27 -1.21 7.24
N ASP A 457 20.83 -2.25 6.62
CA ASP A 457 22.22 -2.68 6.90
C ASP A 457 23.22 -1.56 6.56
N GLU A 458 22.96 -0.79 5.49
CA GLU A 458 23.79 0.36 5.15
C GLU A 458 23.55 1.55 6.06
N ALA A 459 22.31 1.82 6.42
CA ALA A 459 21.98 2.89 7.36
C ALA A 459 22.69 2.69 8.70
N GLU A 460 22.66 1.47 9.24
CA GLU A 460 23.34 1.11 10.48
C GLU A 460 24.86 1.20 10.36
N LYS A 461 25.44 0.76 9.24
CA LYS A 461 26.88 0.96 8.94
C LYS A 461 27.28 2.42 8.84
N MET A 462 26.35 3.30 8.47
CA MET A 462 26.54 4.74 8.43
C MET A 462 26.47 5.40 9.82
N GLY A 463 26.16 4.65 10.89
CA GLY A 463 25.94 5.18 12.23
C GLY A 463 24.54 5.75 12.44
N LEU A 464 23.61 5.47 11.54
CA LEU A 464 22.23 5.87 11.70
C LEU A 464 21.48 4.90 12.63
N PHE A 465 20.62 5.46 13.46
CA PHE A 465 19.74 4.66 14.33
C PHE A 465 18.53 4.17 13.56
N CYS A 466 18.25 2.88 13.59
CA CYS A 466 17.09 2.26 12.92
C CYS A 466 16.17 1.58 13.93
N MET A 467 14.86 1.80 13.79
CA MET A 467 13.83 1.20 14.65
C MET A 467 12.59 0.82 13.84
N ASP A 468 12.04 -0.38 14.10
CA ASP A 468 10.81 -0.82 13.48
C ASP A 468 9.62 -0.50 14.39
N LEU A 469 8.62 0.20 13.83
CA LEU A 469 7.35 0.53 14.44
C LEU A 469 6.26 -0.15 13.62
N GLU A 470 5.98 -1.41 13.94
CA GLU A 470 5.07 -2.29 13.19
C GLU A 470 3.61 -1.94 13.51
N GLU A 471 2.86 -1.49 12.50
CA GLU A 471 1.43 -1.23 12.67
C GLU A 471 0.66 -2.53 12.80
N GLN A 472 -0.13 -2.67 13.88
CA GLN A 472 -0.91 -3.87 14.17
C GLN A 472 -2.38 -3.55 14.43
N GLU A 473 -3.26 -3.94 13.50
CA GLU A 473 -4.72 -3.70 13.58
C GLU A 473 -5.36 -4.30 14.83
N TYR A 474 -4.86 -5.42 15.34
CA TYR A 474 -5.44 -6.02 16.54
C TYR A 474 -5.25 -5.18 17.81
N LEU A 475 -4.27 -4.28 17.85
CA LEU A 475 -4.13 -3.33 18.96
C LEU A 475 -5.26 -2.30 18.93
N SER A 476 -5.67 -1.86 17.73
CA SER A 476 -6.85 -1.01 17.55
C SER A 476 -8.12 -1.71 17.98
N ILE A 477 -8.30 -2.98 17.61
CA ILE A 477 -9.44 -3.81 18.03
C ILE A 477 -9.50 -3.91 19.57
N PHE A 478 -8.37 -4.14 20.25
CA PHE A 478 -8.30 -4.18 21.72
C PHE A 478 -8.71 -2.84 22.33
N ASN A 479 -8.12 -1.75 21.85
CA ASN A 479 -8.40 -0.42 22.36
C ASN A 479 -9.89 -0.02 22.17
N GLU A 480 -10.44 -0.26 20.99
CA GLU A 480 -11.85 0.02 20.69
C GLU A 480 -12.79 -0.81 21.57
N CYS A 481 -12.51 -2.11 21.68
CA CYS A 481 -13.28 -3.01 22.54
C CYS A 481 -13.24 -2.58 24.01
N ILE A 482 -12.03 -2.36 24.58
CA ILE A 482 -11.84 -1.96 25.97
C ILE A 482 -12.50 -0.59 26.24
N SER A 483 -12.34 0.36 25.34
CA SER A 483 -12.97 1.68 25.45
C SER A 483 -14.49 1.60 25.45
N SER A 484 -15.07 0.69 24.69
CA SER A 484 -16.52 0.51 24.58
C SER A 484 -17.15 -0.17 25.82
N ILE A 485 -16.39 -0.98 26.56
CA ILE A 485 -16.86 -1.65 27.78
C ILE A 485 -16.54 -0.86 29.05
N GLN A 486 -15.70 0.17 28.97
CA GLN A 486 -15.24 0.99 30.10
C GLN A 486 -14.60 0.18 31.24
N ASP A 487 -14.07 -1.01 30.94
CA ASP A 487 -13.37 -1.89 31.90
C ASP A 487 -11.90 -2.01 31.51
N PRO A 488 -10.98 -1.42 32.27
CA PRO A 488 -9.55 -1.46 31.97
C PRO A 488 -8.86 -2.78 32.33
N GLY A 489 -9.58 -3.73 32.99
CA GLY A 489 -8.98 -4.96 33.54
C GLY A 489 -9.30 -6.20 32.71
N ILE A 490 -8.28 -6.97 32.32
CA ILE A 490 -8.40 -8.31 31.73
C ILE A 490 -7.80 -9.33 32.70
N PRO A 491 -8.60 -9.87 33.65
CA PRO A 491 -8.12 -10.84 34.62
C PRO A 491 -7.87 -12.22 33.98
N ILE A 492 -7.05 -13.05 34.60
CA ILE A 492 -6.89 -14.44 34.18
C ILE A 492 -8.15 -15.23 34.59
N ASP A 493 -8.91 -15.67 33.60
CA ASP A 493 -10.19 -16.37 33.76
C ASP A 493 -10.08 -17.82 33.26
N PRO A 494 -10.14 -18.83 34.15
CA PRO A 494 -10.06 -20.24 33.76
C PRO A 494 -11.13 -20.70 32.79
N GLU A 495 -12.32 -20.06 32.79
CA GLU A 495 -13.39 -20.41 31.86
C GLU A 495 -13.05 -20.05 30.40
N VAL A 496 -12.25 -19.02 30.16
CA VAL A 496 -11.73 -18.68 28.84
C VAL A 496 -10.85 -19.80 28.28
N PHE A 497 -9.94 -20.33 29.11
CA PHE A 497 -9.11 -21.45 28.70
C PHE A 497 -9.97 -22.67 28.38
N LYS A 498 -10.90 -23.04 29.27
CA LYS A 498 -11.77 -24.19 29.13
C LYS A 498 -12.72 -24.09 27.92
N ASN A 499 -13.34 -22.94 27.69
CA ASN A 499 -14.44 -22.81 26.75
C ASN A 499 -14.01 -22.24 25.38
N VAL A 500 -12.89 -21.56 25.28
CA VAL A 500 -12.39 -20.97 24.04
C VAL A 500 -11.10 -21.66 23.60
N ILE A 501 -10.02 -21.51 24.37
CA ILE A 501 -8.68 -21.90 23.95
C ILE A 501 -8.55 -23.42 23.84
N ALA A 502 -8.87 -24.18 24.91
CA ALA A 502 -8.76 -25.63 24.92
C ALA A 502 -9.74 -26.32 23.96
N LYS A 503 -10.92 -25.74 23.70
CA LYS A 503 -11.85 -26.24 22.69
C LYS A 503 -11.47 -25.85 21.25
N GLY A 504 -10.49 -24.99 21.09
CA GLY A 504 -10.02 -24.53 19.78
C GLY A 504 -11.01 -23.62 19.06
N HIS A 505 -11.84 -22.85 19.80
CA HIS A 505 -12.71 -21.80 19.23
C HIS A 505 -11.89 -20.52 18.94
N LEU A 506 -10.86 -20.66 18.09
CA LEU A 506 -9.81 -19.68 17.87
C LEU A 506 -10.03 -18.80 16.63
N ASN A 507 -11.17 -18.91 15.95
CA ASN A 507 -11.53 -18.01 14.88
C ASN A 507 -11.61 -16.57 15.42
N PHE A 508 -11.15 -15.60 14.62
CA PHE A 508 -11.18 -14.18 15.00
C PHE A 508 -10.40 -13.88 16.31
N ILE A 509 -9.44 -14.70 16.66
CA ILE A 509 -8.51 -14.47 17.75
C ILE A 509 -7.22 -13.88 17.18
N CYS A 510 -6.88 -12.67 17.61
CA CYS A 510 -5.64 -12.02 17.21
C CYS A 510 -4.41 -12.77 17.71
N GLY A 511 -3.35 -12.86 16.89
CA GLY A 511 -2.16 -13.66 17.23
C GLY A 511 -2.28 -15.16 16.96
N CYS A 512 -3.44 -15.62 16.49
CA CYS A 512 -3.70 -17.00 16.05
C CYS A 512 -4.04 -17.10 14.55
N GLU A 513 -3.55 -16.17 13.74
CA GLU A 513 -3.76 -16.17 12.31
C GLU A 513 -3.03 -17.37 11.68
N GLY A 514 -3.81 -18.26 11.07
CA GLY A 514 -3.30 -19.44 10.38
C GLY A 514 -3.83 -20.76 10.97
N MET A 515 -4.26 -21.63 10.07
CA MET A 515 -4.92 -22.91 10.42
C MET A 515 -3.99 -23.85 11.19
N GLU A 516 -2.69 -23.82 10.90
CA GLU A 516 -1.75 -24.75 11.54
C GLU A 516 -1.55 -24.42 13.02
N ILE A 517 -1.40 -23.15 13.38
CA ILE A 517 -1.30 -22.72 14.77
C ILE A 517 -2.57 -23.06 15.55
N GLN A 518 -3.75 -22.77 14.98
CA GLN A 518 -5.04 -23.08 15.60
C GLN A 518 -5.21 -24.59 15.82
N LYS A 519 -4.80 -25.41 14.86
CA LYS A 519 -4.83 -26.88 14.96
C LYS A 519 -3.90 -27.38 16.06
N GLN A 520 -2.68 -26.85 16.14
CA GLN A 520 -1.70 -27.23 17.14
C GLN A 520 -2.15 -26.82 18.56
N ILE A 521 -2.69 -25.61 18.76
CA ILE A 521 -3.27 -25.18 20.04
C ILE A 521 -4.43 -26.11 20.43
N ARG A 522 -5.30 -26.45 19.47
CA ARG A 522 -6.41 -27.39 19.71
C ARG A 522 -5.91 -28.78 20.14
N GLN A 523 -4.79 -29.25 19.59
CA GLN A 523 -4.20 -30.54 19.97
C GLN A 523 -3.51 -30.50 21.34
N SER A 524 -2.88 -29.39 21.71
CA SER A 524 -2.19 -29.24 23.00
C SER A 524 -3.12 -28.95 24.17
N HIS A 525 -4.36 -28.46 23.90
CA HIS A 525 -5.40 -28.19 24.93
C HIS A 525 -4.90 -27.34 26.10
N PRO A 526 -4.24 -26.21 25.94
CA PRO A 526 -3.69 -25.45 27.05
C PRO A 526 -4.80 -24.94 27.96
N GLY A 527 -4.76 -25.32 29.24
CA GLY A 527 -5.73 -24.97 30.27
C GLY A 527 -5.29 -23.78 31.15
N SER A 528 -4.13 -23.22 30.90
CA SER A 528 -3.57 -22.09 31.66
C SER A 528 -2.64 -21.22 30.82
N MET A 529 -2.38 -19.99 31.31
CA MET A 529 -1.41 -19.09 30.68
C MET A 529 -0.02 -19.72 30.56
N ARG A 530 0.43 -20.42 31.63
CA ARG A 530 1.73 -21.12 31.63
C ARG A 530 1.81 -22.17 30.52
N GLU A 531 0.76 -22.95 30.31
CA GLU A 531 0.72 -23.97 29.26
C GLU A 531 0.67 -23.33 27.88
N LEU A 532 -0.05 -22.21 27.70
CA LEU A 532 -0.12 -21.46 26.46
C LEU A 532 1.25 -20.84 26.12
N VAL A 533 1.95 -20.25 27.08
CA VAL A 533 3.33 -19.78 26.92
C VAL A 533 4.26 -20.94 26.57
N SER A 534 4.16 -22.08 27.27
CA SER A 534 4.95 -23.27 26.97
C SER A 534 4.73 -23.80 25.56
N PHE A 535 3.48 -23.75 25.08
CA PHE A 535 3.15 -24.11 23.70
C PHE A 535 3.92 -23.23 22.72
N PHE A 536 3.82 -21.90 22.83
CA PHE A 536 4.54 -20.99 21.95
C PHE A 536 6.06 -21.08 22.07
N SER A 537 6.58 -21.36 23.29
CA SER A 537 8.03 -21.51 23.52
C SER A 537 8.66 -22.71 22.80
N SER A 538 7.85 -23.60 22.22
CA SER A 538 8.34 -24.67 21.32
C SER A 538 8.73 -24.17 19.94
N THR A 539 8.29 -22.97 19.54
CA THR A 539 8.46 -22.40 18.20
C THR A 539 9.20 -21.08 18.17
N CYS A 540 9.31 -20.38 19.30
CA CYS A 540 9.99 -19.09 19.41
C CYS A 540 10.60 -18.93 20.83
N GLU A 541 11.36 -17.84 21.04
CA GLU A 541 11.97 -17.55 22.35
C GLU A 541 10.91 -17.27 23.42
N LYS A 542 11.25 -17.52 24.68
CA LYS A 542 10.30 -17.41 25.81
C LYS A 542 9.64 -16.04 25.92
N ALA A 543 10.37 -14.96 25.70
CA ALA A 543 9.83 -13.61 25.78
C ALA A 543 8.80 -13.35 24.67
N GLU A 544 9.08 -13.75 23.43
CA GLU A 544 8.12 -13.69 22.31
C GLU A 544 6.90 -14.57 22.59
N ALA A 545 7.14 -15.80 23.06
CA ALA A 545 6.07 -16.74 23.42
C ALA A 545 5.11 -16.15 24.47
N PHE A 546 5.64 -15.39 25.42
CA PHE A 546 4.83 -14.73 26.45
C PHE A 546 3.90 -13.69 25.86
N TYR A 547 4.40 -12.79 25.00
CA TYR A 547 3.57 -11.78 24.35
C TYR A 547 2.54 -12.39 23.40
N ARG A 548 2.92 -13.40 22.62
CA ARG A 548 1.98 -14.14 21.77
C ARG A 548 0.85 -14.78 22.59
N ALA A 549 1.20 -15.45 23.67
CA ALA A 549 0.22 -16.03 24.59
C ALA A 549 -0.69 -14.96 25.21
N LEU A 550 -0.14 -13.80 25.56
CA LEU A 550 -0.89 -12.67 26.12
C LEU A 550 -1.92 -12.13 25.12
N PHE A 551 -1.53 -11.92 23.86
CA PHE A 551 -2.45 -11.43 22.82
C PHE A 551 -3.56 -12.44 22.51
N VAL A 552 -3.21 -13.71 22.36
CA VAL A 552 -4.19 -14.79 22.17
C VAL A 552 -5.17 -14.84 23.32
N TYR A 553 -4.67 -14.76 24.55
CA TYR A 553 -5.52 -14.80 25.74
C TYR A 553 -6.43 -13.56 25.83
N ARG A 554 -5.89 -12.34 25.60
CA ARG A 554 -6.68 -11.10 25.61
C ARG A 554 -7.81 -11.14 24.59
N SER A 555 -7.52 -11.55 23.36
CA SER A 555 -8.54 -11.73 22.30
C SER A 555 -9.60 -12.75 22.72
N ALA A 556 -9.19 -13.90 23.25
CA ALA A 556 -10.10 -14.96 23.68
C ALA A 556 -10.98 -14.50 24.84
N TYR A 557 -10.42 -13.75 25.79
CA TYR A 557 -11.17 -13.17 26.92
C TYR A 557 -12.22 -12.17 26.43
N LEU A 558 -11.84 -11.19 25.60
CA LEU A 558 -12.74 -10.18 25.08
C LEU A 558 -13.84 -10.81 24.23
N LYS A 559 -13.49 -11.73 23.35
CA LYS A 559 -14.44 -12.47 22.54
C LYS A 559 -15.46 -13.25 23.39
N TYR A 560 -15.01 -13.89 24.47
CA TYR A 560 -15.85 -14.73 25.32
C TYR A 560 -16.74 -13.91 26.26
N ARG A 561 -16.18 -12.89 26.91
CA ARG A 561 -16.90 -12.08 27.91
C ARG A 561 -17.69 -10.92 27.30
N PHE A 562 -17.20 -10.34 26.21
CA PHE A 562 -17.77 -9.17 25.53
C PHE A 562 -17.89 -9.38 24.02
N PRO A 563 -18.61 -10.45 23.56
CA PRO A 563 -18.62 -10.83 22.15
C PRO A 563 -19.16 -9.72 21.23
N LEU A 564 -20.19 -8.97 21.66
CA LEU A 564 -20.75 -7.85 20.87
C LEU A 564 -19.70 -6.77 20.63
N ASN A 565 -19.02 -6.31 21.70
CA ASN A 565 -18.03 -5.24 21.61
C ASN A 565 -16.80 -5.69 20.82
N TYR A 566 -16.31 -6.91 21.11
CA TYR A 566 -15.13 -7.44 20.43
C TYR A 566 -15.37 -7.68 18.95
N ILE A 567 -16.50 -8.28 18.58
CA ILE A 567 -16.83 -8.55 17.17
C ILE A 567 -17.18 -7.26 16.42
N SER A 568 -17.81 -6.29 17.08
CA SER A 568 -18.03 -4.96 16.49
C SER A 568 -16.73 -4.29 16.08
N ALA A 569 -15.76 -4.23 16.99
CA ALA A 569 -14.43 -3.69 16.70
C ALA A 569 -13.70 -4.54 15.64
N TYR A 570 -13.76 -5.87 15.74
CA TYR A 570 -13.11 -6.77 14.79
C TYR A 570 -13.61 -6.58 13.35
N ILE A 571 -14.93 -6.45 13.15
CA ILE A 571 -15.52 -6.25 11.81
C ILE A 571 -15.20 -4.87 11.26
N SER A 572 -15.08 -3.84 12.10
CA SER A 572 -14.70 -2.51 11.67
C SER A 572 -13.33 -2.51 10.95
N HIS A 573 -12.40 -3.34 11.44
CA HIS A 573 -11.07 -3.52 10.83
C HIS A 573 -11.05 -4.61 9.73
N PHE A 574 -11.90 -5.65 9.84
CA PHE A 574 -11.95 -6.78 8.92
C PHE A 574 -13.37 -7.05 8.42
N PRO A 575 -13.98 -6.15 7.63
CA PRO A 575 -15.36 -6.28 7.19
C PRO A 575 -15.62 -7.50 6.31
N ASP A 576 -14.60 -8.02 5.62
CA ASP A 576 -14.65 -9.25 4.82
C ASP A 576 -14.95 -10.51 5.66
N LYS A 577 -14.71 -10.46 6.96
CA LYS A 577 -14.95 -11.58 7.89
C LYS A 577 -16.39 -11.68 8.42
N MET A 578 -17.21 -10.68 8.20
CA MET A 578 -18.57 -10.60 8.78
C MET A 578 -19.40 -11.87 8.54
N ARG A 579 -19.39 -12.39 7.31
CA ARG A 579 -20.18 -13.59 6.98
C ARG A 579 -19.70 -14.86 7.67
N SER A 580 -18.40 -14.93 7.99
CA SER A 580 -17.82 -16.10 8.65
C SER A 580 -18.20 -16.18 10.13
N ILE A 581 -18.60 -15.07 10.74
CA ILE A 581 -18.86 -14.97 12.20
C ILE A 581 -20.06 -15.83 12.63
N LYS A 582 -21.07 -15.97 11.82
CA LYS A 582 -22.24 -16.82 12.12
C LYS A 582 -21.90 -18.31 12.27
N TYR A 583 -20.75 -18.73 11.73
CA TYR A 583 -20.26 -20.12 11.87
C TYR A 583 -19.36 -20.29 13.09
N ASP A 584 -19.05 -19.22 13.81
CA ASP A 584 -18.22 -19.30 15.01
C ASP A 584 -19.06 -19.76 16.20
N ALA A 585 -18.56 -20.76 16.95
CA ALA A 585 -19.29 -21.38 18.03
C ALA A 585 -19.62 -20.43 19.19
N VAL A 586 -18.84 -19.35 19.38
CA VAL A 586 -19.06 -18.33 20.42
C VAL A 586 -19.97 -17.20 19.94
N CYS A 587 -19.90 -16.87 18.65
CA CYS A 587 -20.49 -15.66 18.07
C CYS A 587 -21.73 -15.92 17.20
N LYS A 588 -22.15 -17.17 17.02
CA LYS A 588 -23.27 -17.59 16.15
C LYS A 588 -24.63 -16.93 16.44
N ASP A 589 -24.84 -16.54 17.71
CA ASP A 589 -26.11 -15.97 18.16
C ASP A 589 -26.11 -14.43 18.14
N LEU A 590 -25.04 -13.79 17.60
CA LEU A 590 -24.95 -12.35 17.47
C LEU A 590 -25.88 -11.86 16.35
N VAL A 591 -26.64 -10.80 16.66
CA VAL A 591 -27.55 -10.15 15.70
C VAL A 591 -26.85 -8.94 15.07
N PHE A 592 -26.89 -8.88 13.74
CA PHE A 592 -26.35 -7.76 12.96
C PHE A 592 -27.48 -6.94 12.36
N LEU A 593 -27.38 -5.63 12.48
CA LEU A 593 -28.28 -4.66 11.86
C LEU A 593 -27.59 -4.10 10.62
N ASP A 594 -28.32 -4.06 9.50
CA ASP A 594 -27.82 -3.52 8.24
C ASP A 594 -27.37 -2.07 8.40
N PRO A 595 -26.40 -1.59 7.58
CA PRO A 595 -25.99 -0.20 7.63
C PRO A 595 -27.13 0.72 7.23
N ASP A 596 -27.27 1.84 7.92
CA ASP A 596 -28.31 2.85 7.69
C ASP A 596 -27.65 4.21 7.48
N ILE A 597 -27.99 4.91 6.40
CA ILE A 597 -27.34 6.17 6.01
C ILE A 597 -27.47 7.26 7.06
N ASN A 598 -28.55 7.24 7.83
CA ASN A 598 -28.86 8.25 8.84
C ASN A 598 -28.46 7.85 10.27
N VAL A 599 -28.16 6.56 10.51
CA VAL A 599 -27.89 6.02 11.85
C VAL A 599 -26.45 5.51 11.97
N SER A 600 -25.96 4.77 10.95
CA SER A 600 -24.65 4.13 11.03
C SER A 600 -23.50 5.15 11.14
N GLU A 601 -22.55 4.87 12.00
CA GLU A 601 -21.28 5.58 12.09
C GLU A 601 -20.30 5.09 11.01
N ALA A 602 -19.07 5.59 11.01
CA ALA A 602 -18.02 5.10 10.11
C ALA A 602 -17.77 3.61 10.35
N ASP A 603 -17.60 3.24 11.60
CA ASP A 603 -17.27 1.90 12.07
C ASP A 603 -18.49 1.22 12.69
N CYS A 604 -18.43 -0.10 12.90
CA CYS A 604 -19.52 -0.84 13.54
C CYS A 604 -19.62 -0.46 15.02
N PHE A 605 -20.83 -0.52 15.59
CA PHE A 605 -21.04 -0.25 17.01
C PHE A 605 -22.18 -1.10 17.59
N VAL A 606 -22.20 -1.24 18.91
CA VAL A 606 -23.23 -1.99 19.61
C VAL A 606 -24.47 -1.12 19.80
N GLU A 607 -25.60 -1.55 19.22
CA GLU A 607 -26.89 -0.91 19.33
C GLU A 607 -27.93 -1.89 19.95
N ARG A 608 -28.40 -1.60 21.18
CA ARG A 608 -29.46 -2.37 21.86
C ARG A 608 -29.27 -3.89 21.87
N GLY A 609 -28.05 -4.35 22.11
CA GLY A 609 -27.70 -5.78 22.15
C GLY A 609 -27.49 -6.43 20.78
N SER A 610 -27.37 -5.63 19.73
CA SER A 610 -27.04 -6.03 18.36
C SER A 610 -25.87 -5.24 17.86
N ILE A 611 -25.23 -5.65 16.76
CA ILE A 611 -24.15 -4.92 16.11
C ILE A 611 -24.71 -4.18 14.90
N ARG A 612 -24.68 -2.85 14.92
CA ARG A 612 -24.97 -2.02 13.74
C ARG A 612 -23.73 -1.95 12.85
N LEU A 613 -23.90 -2.31 11.59
CA LEU A 613 -22.80 -2.22 10.62
C LEU A 613 -22.48 -0.76 10.28
N GLY A 614 -21.20 -0.45 10.25
CA GLY A 614 -20.71 0.88 9.90
C GLY A 614 -20.72 1.15 8.40
N LEU A 615 -20.66 2.42 7.99
CA LEU A 615 -20.66 2.80 6.57
C LEU A 615 -19.39 2.31 5.82
N LYS A 616 -18.26 2.12 6.50
CA LYS A 616 -17.06 1.51 5.90
C LYS A 616 -17.30 0.08 5.42
N SER A 617 -18.22 -0.66 6.07
CA SER A 617 -18.56 -2.03 5.67
C SER A 617 -19.29 -2.13 4.33
N THR A 618 -19.78 -1.03 3.79
CA THR A 618 -20.47 -0.97 2.49
C THR A 618 -19.51 -1.01 1.30
N GLY A 619 -18.20 -0.84 1.53
CA GLY A 619 -17.17 -0.85 0.48
C GLY A 619 -16.94 0.50 -0.20
N VAL A 620 -17.52 1.59 0.30
CA VAL A 620 -17.21 2.95 -0.15
C VAL A 620 -15.89 3.46 0.44
N SER A 621 -15.29 4.46 -0.19
CA SER A 621 -14.02 5.01 0.27
C SER A 621 -14.15 5.71 1.64
N GLY A 622 -13.09 5.68 2.46
CA GLY A 622 -13.08 6.37 3.76
C GLY A 622 -13.42 7.85 3.64
N LYS A 623 -12.92 8.52 2.60
CA LYS A 623 -13.25 9.92 2.32
C LYS A 623 -14.74 10.13 2.02
N THR A 624 -15.35 9.21 1.30
CA THR A 624 -16.80 9.25 1.02
C THR A 624 -17.60 9.06 2.30
N VAL A 625 -17.18 8.15 3.19
CA VAL A 625 -17.79 7.97 4.51
C VAL A 625 -17.71 9.26 5.32
N GLU A 626 -16.54 9.90 5.38
CA GLU A 626 -16.36 11.18 6.08
C GLU A 626 -17.30 12.27 5.54
N ASN A 627 -17.40 12.39 4.21
CA ASN A 627 -18.29 13.34 3.56
C ASN A 627 -19.76 13.06 3.91
N ILE A 628 -20.20 11.79 3.90
CA ILE A 628 -21.57 11.40 4.30
C ILE A 628 -21.83 11.80 5.75
N LEU A 629 -20.91 11.49 6.65
CA LEU A 629 -21.05 11.82 8.08
C LEU A 629 -21.06 13.33 8.32
N GLN A 630 -20.27 14.09 7.56
CA GLN A 630 -20.25 15.56 7.65
C GLN A 630 -21.56 16.16 7.15
N GLU A 631 -22.03 15.77 5.96
CA GLU A 631 -23.28 16.25 5.41
C GLU A 631 -24.50 15.86 6.25
N ARG A 632 -24.46 14.69 6.89
CA ARG A 632 -25.51 14.26 7.83
C ARG A 632 -25.64 15.18 9.04
N ARG A 633 -24.57 15.86 9.48
CA ARG A 633 -24.61 16.85 10.58
C ARG A 633 -25.46 18.06 10.23
N GLU A 634 -25.53 18.43 8.95
CA GLU A 634 -26.38 19.52 8.45
C GLU A 634 -27.85 19.12 8.34
N GLY A 635 -28.17 17.83 8.38
CA GLY A 635 -29.51 17.25 8.35
C GLY A 635 -29.56 15.83 7.81
N PHE A 636 -30.53 15.05 8.25
CA PHE A 636 -30.74 13.68 7.76
C PHE A 636 -30.99 13.66 6.26
N PHE A 637 -30.56 12.58 5.61
CA PHE A 637 -30.87 12.34 4.22
C PHE A 637 -32.32 11.88 4.07
N LEU A 638 -33.06 12.51 3.17
CA LEU A 638 -34.49 12.25 2.96
C LEU A 638 -34.73 11.24 1.84
N SER A 639 -33.79 11.06 0.94
CA SER A 639 -33.84 10.10 -0.17
C SER A 639 -32.42 9.78 -0.66
N ALA A 640 -32.27 8.77 -1.53
CA ALA A 640 -31.02 8.50 -2.22
C ALA A 640 -30.60 9.67 -3.13
N ASP A 641 -31.57 10.34 -3.78
CA ASP A 641 -31.32 11.53 -4.59
C ASP A 641 -30.81 12.70 -3.75
N ASP A 642 -31.32 12.89 -2.53
CA ASP A 642 -30.81 13.89 -1.60
C ASP A 642 -29.35 13.63 -1.23
N LEU A 643 -28.99 12.36 -0.95
CA LEU A 643 -27.60 11.98 -0.73
C LEU A 643 -26.72 12.31 -1.94
N MET A 644 -27.14 11.91 -3.15
CA MET A 644 -26.36 12.13 -4.37
C MET A 644 -26.20 13.62 -4.72
N ASN A 645 -27.14 14.45 -4.34
CA ASN A 645 -27.05 15.90 -4.55
C ASN A 645 -26.12 16.57 -3.53
N ARG A 646 -26.02 16.06 -2.31
CA ARG A 646 -25.21 16.63 -1.22
C ARG A 646 -23.80 16.06 -1.21
N VAL A 647 -23.63 14.77 -1.53
CA VAL A 647 -22.36 14.05 -1.52
C VAL A 647 -21.99 13.63 -2.95
N LYS A 648 -20.79 14.01 -3.40
CA LYS A 648 -20.28 13.56 -4.71
C LYS A 648 -19.89 12.08 -4.61
N LEU A 649 -20.72 11.21 -5.14
CA LEU A 649 -20.50 9.78 -5.24
C LEU A 649 -20.08 9.40 -6.67
N SER A 650 -19.20 8.42 -6.81
CA SER A 650 -19.02 7.71 -8.07
C SER A 650 -20.16 6.69 -8.27
N ASP A 651 -20.45 6.30 -9.51
CA ASP A 651 -21.48 5.30 -9.83
C ASP A 651 -21.27 4.00 -9.04
N ARG A 652 -20.01 3.57 -8.90
CA ARG A 652 -19.64 2.39 -8.10
C ARG A 652 -19.95 2.55 -6.61
N GLU A 653 -19.68 3.70 -6.03
CA GLU A 653 -19.98 3.94 -4.60
C GLU A 653 -21.49 4.02 -4.35
N ALA A 654 -22.25 4.62 -5.26
CA ALA A 654 -23.70 4.64 -5.20
C ALA A 654 -24.28 3.20 -5.27
N GLU A 655 -23.72 2.35 -6.13
CA GLU A 655 -24.08 0.94 -6.24
C GLU A 655 -23.74 0.17 -4.94
N CYS A 656 -22.55 0.36 -4.38
CA CYS A 656 -22.15 -0.26 -3.11
C CYS A 656 -23.09 0.11 -1.96
N LEU A 657 -23.49 1.38 -1.85
CA LEU A 657 -24.43 1.84 -0.82
C LEU A 657 -25.81 1.23 -1.01
N ASN A 658 -26.28 1.15 -2.26
CA ASN A 658 -27.57 0.53 -2.58
C ASN A 658 -27.56 -0.98 -2.27
N ASP A 659 -26.52 -1.70 -2.69
CA ASP A 659 -26.37 -3.14 -2.45
C ASP A 659 -26.24 -3.48 -0.96
N ALA A 660 -25.64 -2.59 -0.17
CA ALA A 660 -25.58 -2.69 1.28
C ALA A 660 -26.91 -2.37 1.98
N GLY A 661 -27.93 -1.91 1.26
CA GLY A 661 -29.25 -1.65 1.78
C GLY A 661 -29.38 -0.41 2.67
N VAL A 662 -28.44 0.56 2.59
CA VAL A 662 -28.41 1.74 3.48
C VAL A 662 -29.64 2.65 3.37
N PHE A 663 -30.44 2.50 2.32
CA PHE A 663 -31.61 3.30 2.03
C PHE A 663 -32.94 2.65 2.47
N GLN A 664 -32.92 1.51 3.12
CA GLN A 664 -34.15 0.77 3.48
C GLN A 664 -35.14 1.61 4.27
N ASN A 665 -34.65 2.53 5.10
CA ASN A 665 -35.50 3.37 5.95
C ASN A 665 -35.85 4.73 5.33
N ILE A 666 -35.33 5.10 4.17
CA ILE A 666 -35.56 6.39 3.49
C ILE A 666 -36.10 6.26 2.06
N GLY A 667 -36.62 5.08 1.68
CA GLY A 667 -37.26 4.86 0.38
C GLY A 667 -36.33 4.97 -0.84
N GLY A 668 -35.12 4.46 -0.73
CA GLY A 668 -34.14 4.42 -1.82
C GLY A 668 -34.60 3.61 -3.03
N PRO A 669 -33.94 3.75 -4.20
CA PRO A 669 -34.33 3.07 -5.42
C PRO A 669 -34.25 1.55 -5.26
N VAL A 670 -35.35 0.88 -5.53
CA VAL A 670 -35.38 -0.56 -5.70
C VAL A 670 -34.82 -0.83 -7.10
N SER A 671 -33.61 -1.40 -7.18
CA SER A 671 -33.02 -1.77 -8.46
C SER A 671 -33.92 -2.76 -9.19
N ASP A 672 -34.14 -2.50 -10.48
CA ASP A 672 -34.83 -3.41 -11.40
C ASP A 672 -33.97 -4.68 -11.55
N ARG A 673 -34.29 -5.70 -10.78
CA ARG A 673 -33.59 -6.98 -10.83
C ARG A 673 -34.16 -7.86 -11.92
N SER A 674 -33.33 -8.23 -12.88
CA SER A 674 -33.69 -9.20 -13.93
C SER A 674 -34.04 -10.57 -13.32
N VAL A 675 -35.07 -11.21 -13.81
CA VAL A 675 -35.57 -12.53 -13.35
C VAL A 675 -34.49 -13.59 -13.56
N PRO A 676 -34.05 -14.34 -12.53
CA PRO A 676 -33.04 -15.38 -12.68
C PRO A 676 -33.59 -16.67 -13.30
N VAL A 677 -32.76 -17.34 -14.03
CA VAL A 677 -32.99 -18.70 -14.52
C VAL A 677 -32.84 -19.66 -13.34
N VAL A 678 -33.85 -20.46 -13.08
CA VAL A 678 -33.87 -21.45 -12.00
C VAL A 678 -33.17 -22.73 -12.46
N GLU A 679 -32.21 -23.23 -11.70
CA GLU A 679 -31.41 -24.40 -12.00
C GLU A 679 -32.12 -25.72 -11.67
N GLU A 680 -31.87 -26.81 -12.45
CA GLU A 680 -32.43 -28.15 -12.18
C GLU A 680 -31.95 -28.70 -10.83
N PRO A 681 -32.81 -29.51 -10.13
CA PRO A 681 -32.46 -30.09 -8.85
C PRO A 681 -31.33 -31.15 -9.01
N PRO A 682 -30.30 -31.11 -8.14
CA PRO A 682 -29.22 -32.07 -8.18
C PRO A 682 -29.64 -33.48 -7.74
N GLU A 683 -28.92 -34.49 -8.18
CA GLU A 683 -29.08 -35.87 -7.73
C GLU A 683 -28.72 -36.07 -6.26
N GLU A 684 -29.33 -37.06 -5.54
CA GLU A 684 -29.01 -37.29 -4.14
C GLU A 684 -27.54 -37.73 -3.95
N PRO A 685 -26.79 -37.10 -2.99
CA PRO A 685 -25.44 -37.51 -2.71
C PRO A 685 -25.36 -38.87 -2.01
N ASP A 686 -24.23 -39.53 -2.16
CA ASP A 686 -23.92 -40.84 -1.56
C ASP A 686 -24.03 -40.76 -0.02
N LYS A 687 -24.61 -41.77 0.64
CA LYS A 687 -24.95 -41.75 2.06
C LYS A 687 -23.75 -41.65 3.00
N ASP A 688 -22.54 -41.87 2.49
CA ASP A 688 -21.29 -41.91 3.26
C ASP A 688 -20.49 -40.58 3.23
N LEU A 689 -20.97 -39.56 2.52
CA LEU A 689 -20.27 -38.26 2.43
C LEU A 689 -20.43 -37.40 3.68
N ILE A 690 -19.33 -36.75 4.10
CA ILE A 690 -19.29 -35.86 5.25
C ILE A 690 -19.82 -34.48 4.82
N PRO A 691 -20.81 -33.92 5.55
CA PRO A 691 -21.26 -32.56 5.30
C PRO A 691 -20.34 -31.53 5.94
N MET A 692 -20.11 -30.39 5.24
CA MET A 692 -19.37 -29.23 5.73
C MET A 692 -20.09 -27.96 5.29
N GLU A 693 -20.34 -27.05 6.22
CA GLU A 693 -20.93 -25.72 5.93
C GLU A 693 -19.92 -24.61 6.15
N GLY A 694 -19.97 -23.59 5.30
CA GLY A 694 -19.10 -22.45 5.43
C GLY A 694 -19.29 -21.42 4.34
N VAL A 695 -18.52 -20.34 4.43
CA VAL A 695 -18.48 -19.23 3.48
C VAL A 695 -17.24 -19.37 2.60
N VAL A 696 -17.39 -19.16 1.31
CA VAL A 696 -16.28 -19.08 0.36
C VAL A 696 -15.48 -17.80 0.62
N LEU A 697 -14.27 -17.93 1.13
CA LEU A 697 -13.37 -16.81 1.38
C LEU A 697 -12.54 -16.46 0.15
N LYS A 698 -12.07 -17.47 -0.58
CA LYS A 698 -11.26 -17.31 -1.79
C LYS A 698 -11.36 -18.54 -2.66
N THR A 699 -11.42 -18.34 -3.96
CA THR A 699 -11.36 -19.41 -4.97
C THR A 699 -10.11 -19.24 -5.83
N GLU A 700 -9.31 -20.29 -6.00
CA GLU A 700 -8.16 -20.35 -6.88
C GLU A 700 -8.36 -21.46 -7.92
N GLU A 701 -8.51 -21.05 -9.16
CA GLU A 701 -8.68 -21.96 -10.30
C GLU A 701 -7.35 -22.33 -10.91
N LYS A 702 -7.18 -23.62 -11.25
CA LYS A 702 -5.95 -24.15 -11.84
C LYS A 702 -6.27 -25.20 -12.91
N ILE A 703 -5.40 -25.31 -13.90
CA ILE A 703 -5.48 -26.40 -14.87
C ILE A 703 -4.66 -27.58 -14.33
N SER A 704 -5.28 -28.74 -14.22
CA SER A 704 -4.65 -29.97 -13.81
C SER A 704 -3.71 -30.51 -14.91
N LYS A 705 -2.87 -31.52 -14.59
CA LYS A 705 -1.90 -32.08 -15.53
C LYS A 705 -2.56 -32.78 -16.74
N ASP A 706 -3.78 -33.21 -16.60
CA ASP A 706 -4.62 -33.83 -17.66
C ASP A 706 -5.42 -32.77 -18.46
N GLY A 707 -5.23 -31.47 -18.19
CA GLY A 707 -5.91 -30.37 -18.89
C GLY A 707 -7.28 -30.02 -18.33
N SER A 708 -7.75 -30.66 -17.27
CA SER A 708 -9.04 -30.35 -16.63
C SER A 708 -8.94 -29.16 -15.70
N MET A 709 -10.02 -28.38 -15.63
CA MET A 709 -10.12 -27.30 -14.65
C MET A 709 -10.44 -27.84 -13.25
N ILE A 710 -9.75 -27.32 -12.24
CA ILE A 710 -9.97 -27.64 -10.84
C ILE A 710 -9.95 -26.33 -10.02
N ALA A 711 -10.64 -26.30 -8.88
CA ALA A 711 -10.58 -25.15 -7.98
C ALA A 711 -10.18 -25.56 -6.56
N SER A 712 -9.29 -24.79 -5.95
CA SER A 712 -9.02 -24.80 -4.52
C SER A 712 -9.79 -23.66 -3.89
N VAL A 713 -10.74 -23.98 -3.04
CA VAL A 713 -11.65 -23.04 -2.40
C VAL A 713 -11.32 -22.99 -0.91
N ARG A 714 -10.98 -21.80 -0.42
CA ARG A 714 -10.78 -21.57 1.00
C ARG A 714 -12.13 -21.22 1.62
N MET A 715 -12.58 -22.05 2.54
CA MET A 715 -13.86 -21.95 3.21
C MET A 715 -13.67 -21.52 4.67
N GLY A 716 -14.43 -20.54 5.14
CA GLY A 716 -14.58 -20.23 6.55
C GLY A 716 -15.69 -21.08 7.16
N THR A 717 -15.35 -21.97 8.10
CA THR A 717 -16.31 -22.87 8.78
C THR A 717 -16.33 -22.62 10.28
N SER A 718 -17.29 -23.21 10.98
CA SER A 718 -17.37 -23.13 12.46
C SER A 718 -16.14 -23.69 13.18
N SER A 719 -15.35 -24.53 12.50
CA SER A 719 -14.13 -25.13 13.04
C SER A 719 -12.84 -24.47 12.57
N GLY A 720 -12.93 -23.36 11.85
CA GLY A 720 -11.81 -22.64 11.24
C GLY A 720 -11.82 -22.64 9.72
N GLU A 721 -10.74 -22.18 9.13
CA GLU A 721 -10.59 -22.20 7.67
C GLU A 721 -10.27 -23.63 7.18
N VAL A 722 -10.91 -24.05 6.09
CA VAL A 722 -10.70 -25.36 5.45
C VAL A 722 -10.48 -25.16 3.97
N TYR A 723 -9.55 -25.92 3.38
CA TYR A 723 -9.38 -25.97 1.94
C TYR A 723 -10.25 -27.08 1.34
N ALA A 724 -11.20 -26.68 0.51
CA ALA A 724 -12.08 -27.56 -0.24
C ALA A 724 -11.61 -27.64 -1.69
N MET A 725 -11.36 -28.84 -2.20
CA MET A 725 -10.92 -29.08 -3.56
C MET A 725 -12.08 -29.55 -4.43
N PHE A 726 -12.33 -28.79 -5.50
CA PHE A 726 -13.27 -29.15 -6.55
C PHE A 726 -12.49 -29.72 -7.72
N PHE A 727 -12.46 -31.04 -7.82
CA PHE A 727 -11.84 -31.71 -8.95
C PHE A 727 -12.74 -31.62 -10.19
N ALA A 728 -12.19 -31.89 -11.38
CA ALA A 728 -12.78 -31.63 -12.68
C ALA A 728 -14.31 -31.76 -12.77
N LYS A 729 -14.89 -32.90 -12.39
CA LYS A 729 -16.35 -33.13 -12.42
C LYS A 729 -17.13 -32.25 -11.44
N ALA A 730 -16.58 -32.04 -10.23
CA ALA A 730 -17.22 -31.20 -9.24
C ALA A 730 -17.07 -29.70 -9.62
N TYR A 731 -15.92 -29.33 -10.18
CA TYR A 731 -15.71 -27.97 -10.69
C TYR A 731 -16.68 -27.65 -11.84
N GLU A 732 -16.75 -28.48 -12.85
CA GLU A 732 -17.64 -28.29 -14.00
C GLU A 732 -19.10 -28.09 -13.57
N LYS A 733 -19.56 -28.87 -12.57
CA LYS A 733 -20.94 -28.82 -12.06
C LYS A 733 -21.23 -27.60 -11.15
N TYR A 734 -20.26 -27.19 -10.36
CA TYR A 734 -20.47 -26.22 -9.27
C TYR A 734 -19.68 -24.92 -9.38
N ALA A 735 -18.92 -24.69 -10.45
CA ALA A 735 -18.12 -23.47 -10.64
C ALA A 735 -18.91 -22.17 -10.45
N GLY A 736 -20.17 -22.15 -10.89
CA GLY A 736 -21.06 -20.99 -10.72
C GLY A 736 -21.36 -20.62 -9.26
N LEU A 737 -21.18 -21.55 -8.31
CA LEU A 737 -21.41 -21.32 -6.87
C LEU A 737 -20.15 -20.81 -6.14
N LEU A 738 -18.96 -20.91 -6.74
CA LEU A 738 -17.68 -20.65 -6.08
C LEU A 738 -17.30 -19.16 -6.06
N LYS A 739 -18.26 -18.30 -5.87
CA LYS A 739 -18.05 -16.86 -5.73
C LYS A 739 -17.63 -16.53 -4.30
N ALA A 740 -16.75 -15.54 -4.14
CA ALA A 740 -16.43 -15.02 -2.82
C ALA A 740 -17.73 -14.65 -2.07
N ASP A 741 -17.75 -14.92 -0.78
CA ASP A 741 -18.88 -14.72 0.13
C ASP A 741 -20.13 -15.60 -0.12
N ALA A 742 -20.05 -16.58 -1.02
CA ALA A 742 -21.12 -17.56 -1.15
C ALA A 742 -21.15 -18.49 0.08
N GLU A 743 -22.32 -18.69 0.64
CA GLU A 743 -22.55 -19.65 1.71
C GLU A 743 -22.90 -21.02 1.13
N LEU A 744 -22.06 -22.01 1.39
CA LEU A 744 -22.20 -23.33 0.80
C LEU A 744 -22.22 -24.43 1.85
N ARG A 745 -23.09 -25.41 1.62
CA ARG A 745 -23.01 -26.72 2.24
C ARG A 745 -22.38 -27.69 1.25
N LEU A 746 -21.21 -28.19 1.61
CA LEU A 746 -20.43 -29.13 0.82
C LEU A 746 -20.61 -30.54 1.35
N TYR A 747 -20.62 -31.52 0.48
CA TYR A 747 -20.56 -32.94 0.80
C TYR A 747 -19.33 -33.54 0.14
N GLY A 748 -18.51 -34.22 0.93
CA GLY A 748 -17.24 -34.76 0.42
C GLY A 748 -16.54 -35.63 1.45
N GLU A 749 -15.26 -35.84 1.23
CA GLU A 749 -14.42 -36.70 2.06
C GLU A 749 -13.08 -35.98 2.33
N TYR A 750 -12.47 -36.25 3.48
CA TYR A 750 -11.11 -35.77 3.77
C TYR A 750 -10.09 -36.71 3.11
N VAL A 751 -9.25 -36.15 2.27
CA VAL A 751 -8.16 -36.87 1.60
C VAL A 751 -6.82 -36.32 2.12
N GLN A 752 -5.94 -37.21 2.53
CA GLN A 752 -4.61 -36.86 2.94
C GLN A 752 -3.69 -36.79 1.73
N ASP A 753 -3.21 -35.58 1.41
CA ASP A 753 -2.29 -35.33 0.31
C ASP A 753 -0.93 -34.76 0.80
N ARG A 754 -0.06 -34.37 -0.12
CA ARG A 754 1.28 -33.83 0.20
C ARG A 754 1.23 -32.49 0.96
N TYR A 755 0.09 -31.83 0.99
CA TYR A 755 -0.13 -30.51 1.57
C TYR A 755 -0.98 -30.58 2.87
N GLY A 756 -1.36 -31.78 3.30
CA GLY A 756 -2.15 -32.03 4.51
C GLY A 756 -3.53 -32.65 4.23
N ASN A 757 -4.46 -32.48 5.18
CA ASN A 757 -5.83 -32.95 4.99
C ASN A 757 -6.63 -31.95 4.15
N THR A 758 -7.01 -32.32 2.95
CA THR A 758 -7.82 -31.54 2.02
C THR A 758 -9.23 -32.12 1.93
N PHE A 759 -10.26 -31.26 1.93
CA PHE A 759 -11.64 -31.72 1.74
C PHE A 759 -11.96 -31.85 0.26
N SER A 760 -12.08 -33.07 -0.22
CA SER A 760 -12.46 -33.38 -1.61
C SER A 760 -13.97 -33.27 -1.78
N VAL A 761 -14.44 -32.23 -2.47
CA VAL A 761 -15.86 -31.99 -2.68
C VAL A 761 -16.44 -32.90 -3.75
N LYS A 762 -17.54 -33.52 -3.43
CA LYS A 762 -18.36 -34.32 -4.38
C LYS A 762 -19.63 -33.53 -4.77
N GLU A 763 -20.22 -32.82 -3.82
CA GLU A 763 -21.41 -32.01 -4.04
C GLU A 763 -21.35 -30.71 -3.27
N ALA A 764 -21.98 -29.66 -3.84
CA ALA A 764 -22.07 -28.34 -3.24
C ALA A 764 -23.47 -27.74 -3.42
N TYR A 765 -24.01 -27.13 -2.36
CA TYR A 765 -25.32 -26.49 -2.37
C TYR A 765 -25.22 -25.14 -1.68
N PRO A 766 -25.98 -24.11 -2.12
CA PRO A 766 -26.08 -22.87 -1.39
C PRO A 766 -26.85 -23.07 -0.08
N VAL A 767 -26.44 -22.41 0.99
CA VAL A 767 -27.08 -22.42 2.29
C VAL A 767 -27.74 -21.08 2.52
N SER A 768 -29.02 -21.08 2.94
CA SER A 768 -29.72 -19.91 3.44
C SER A 768 -30.76 -20.33 4.45
N ASP A 769 -30.80 -19.68 5.61
CA ASP A 769 -31.83 -19.85 6.63
C ASP A 769 -33.03 -18.94 6.38
N ASP A 770 -33.07 -18.22 5.27
CA ASP A 770 -34.16 -17.30 4.96
C ASP A 770 -35.42 -18.04 4.56
N VAL A 771 -36.54 -17.50 5.00
CA VAL A 771 -37.87 -18.02 4.73
C VAL A 771 -38.62 -17.02 3.85
N TYR A 772 -39.14 -17.51 2.73
CA TYR A 772 -39.87 -16.70 1.77
C TYR A 772 -41.31 -17.17 1.62
N TYR A 773 -42.17 -16.30 1.13
CA TYR A 773 -43.53 -16.66 0.72
C TYR A 773 -43.91 -16.06 -0.62
N ILE A 774 -44.82 -16.71 -1.32
CA ILE A 774 -45.36 -16.30 -2.60
C ILE A 774 -46.87 -16.65 -2.62
N SER A 775 -47.64 -15.87 -3.35
CA SER A 775 -49.08 -16.23 -3.52
C SER A 775 -49.23 -17.51 -4.36
N ALA A 776 -50.19 -18.35 -4.02
CA ALA A 776 -50.45 -19.60 -4.71
C ALA A 776 -50.64 -19.39 -6.21
N LYS A 777 -51.32 -18.31 -6.63
CA LYS A 777 -51.54 -17.95 -8.04
C LYS A 777 -50.24 -17.70 -8.78
N VAL A 778 -49.29 -16.92 -8.20
CA VAL A 778 -48.02 -16.60 -8.83
C VAL A 778 -47.08 -17.83 -8.84
N TYR A 779 -47.20 -18.69 -7.82
CA TYR A 779 -46.41 -19.93 -7.78
C TYR A 779 -46.80 -20.92 -8.90
N GLU A 780 -48.08 -21.02 -9.28
CA GLU A 780 -48.55 -21.83 -10.39
C GLU A 780 -48.06 -21.30 -11.76
N GLU A 781 -47.84 -20.01 -11.87
CA GLU A 781 -47.34 -19.37 -13.12
C GLU A 781 -45.81 -19.36 -13.25
N ALA A 782 -45.06 -19.65 -12.16
CA ALA A 782 -43.61 -19.60 -12.12
C ALA A 782 -42.99 -21.00 -12.08
N VAL A 783 -41.85 -21.17 -12.73
CA VAL A 783 -41.13 -22.44 -12.72
C VAL A 783 -40.13 -22.43 -11.58
N PHE A 784 -40.33 -23.28 -10.59
CA PHE A 784 -39.46 -23.46 -9.44
C PHE A 784 -38.86 -24.85 -9.41
N TYR A 785 -37.55 -24.97 -9.19
CA TYR A 785 -36.88 -26.24 -9.02
C TYR A 785 -36.44 -26.41 -7.56
N PRO A 786 -37.15 -27.22 -6.75
CA PRO A 786 -36.79 -27.46 -5.37
C PRO A 786 -35.53 -28.33 -5.24
N PHE A 787 -34.76 -28.10 -4.20
CA PHE A 787 -33.70 -29.04 -3.83
C PHE A 787 -34.29 -30.29 -3.19
N ARG A 788 -33.74 -31.43 -3.49
CA ARG A 788 -34.20 -32.72 -2.91
C ARG A 788 -33.78 -32.88 -1.45
N ARG A 789 -32.84 -32.07 -0.96
CA ARG A 789 -32.37 -32.11 0.42
C ARG A 789 -32.74 -30.83 1.14
N ARG A 790 -32.72 -30.89 2.49
CA ARG A 790 -32.98 -29.75 3.37
C ARG A 790 -31.76 -28.77 3.33
N CYS A 791 -31.67 -27.96 2.29
CA CYS A 791 -30.65 -26.95 2.07
C CYS A 791 -31.23 -25.80 1.26
N GLY A 792 -30.77 -24.55 1.53
CA GLY A 792 -31.32 -23.36 0.90
C GLY A 792 -32.53 -22.77 1.63
N CYS A 793 -33.22 -21.84 0.96
CA CYS A 793 -34.33 -21.10 1.52
C CYS A 793 -35.64 -21.92 1.56
N GLN A 794 -36.42 -21.79 2.61
CA GLN A 794 -37.80 -22.33 2.66
C GLN A 794 -38.76 -21.40 1.92
N LEU A 795 -39.68 -21.97 1.17
CA LEU A 795 -40.76 -21.22 0.51
C LEU A 795 -42.15 -21.65 1.06
N PHE A 796 -42.93 -20.69 1.41
CA PHE A 796 -44.33 -20.86 1.83
C PHE A 796 -45.28 -20.34 0.74
N LEU A 797 -46.40 -21.01 0.53
CA LEU A 797 -47.48 -20.53 -0.32
C LEU A 797 -48.45 -19.75 0.54
N MET A 798 -48.81 -18.53 0.10
CA MET A 798 -49.88 -17.75 0.72
C MET A 798 -51.17 -18.00 0.00
N GLU A 799 -52.15 -18.63 0.70
CA GLU A 799 -53.49 -18.84 0.20
C GLU A 799 -54.27 -17.51 0.13
N PRO A 800 -55.38 -17.45 -0.64
CA PRO A 800 -56.23 -16.25 -0.69
C PRO A 800 -56.77 -15.85 0.67
N SER A 801 -56.84 -16.76 1.63
CA SER A 801 -57.23 -16.52 3.04
C SER A 801 -56.16 -15.77 3.84
N GLY A 802 -54.94 -15.59 3.30
CA GLY A 802 -53.75 -15.06 4.00
C GLY A 802 -53.02 -16.10 4.84
N ARG A 803 -53.40 -17.36 4.80
CA ARG A 803 -52.71 -18.47 5.47
C ARG A 803 -51.45 -18.88 4.71
N LEU A 804 -50.35 -19.07 5.42
CA LEU A 804 -49.09 -19.58 4.88
C LEU A 804 -49.04 -21.12 5.00
N VAL A 805 -48.85 -21.78 3.89
CA VAL A 805 -48.69 -23.24 3.81
C VAL A 805 -47.24 -23.57 3.37
N ASN A 806 -46.54 -24.33 4.20
CA ASN A 806 -45.15 -24.74 3.86
C ASN A 806 -45.17 -25.67 2.64
N THR A 807 -44.43 -25.37 1.61
CA THR A 807 -44.29 -26.21 0.43
C THR A 807 -43.59 -27.53 0.74
N GLY A 808 -42.90 -27.63 1.88
CA GLY A 808 -42.04 -28.76 2.21
C GLY A 808 -40.73 -28.85 1.40
N CYS A 809 -40.50 -27.88 0.53
CA CYS A 809 -39.36 -27.82 -0.37
C CYS A 809 -38.40 -26.71 0.02
N PHE A 810 -37.15 -26.89 -0.36
CA PHE A 810 -36.05 -25.92 -0.21
C PHE A 810 -35.59 -25.48 -1.59
N TYR A 811 -35.23 -24.20 -1.70
CA TYR A 811 -34.90 -23.55 -2.96
C TYR A 811 -33.57 -22.78 -2.86
N SER A 812 -32.97 -22.44 -4.00
CA SER A 812 -31.81 -21.54 -4.06
C SER A 812 -32.16 -20.18 -3.46
N SER A 813 -31.18 -19.51 -2.88
CA SER A 813 -31.32 -18.10 -2.39
C SER A 813 -31.79 -17.14 -3.48
N ARG A 814 -31.57 -17.45 -4.77
CA ARG A 814 -32.10 -16.72 -5.93
C ARG A 814 -33.63 -16.70 -6.01
N ILE A 815 -34.30 -17.49 -5.19
CA ILE A 815 -35.79 -17.42 -5.10
C ILE A 815 -36.25 -16.03 -4.66
N ALA A 816 -35.41 -15.29 -3.92
CA ALA A 816 -35.67 -13.91 -3.54
C ALA A 816 -35.84 -12.95 -4.74
N ASP A 817 -35.26 -13.30 -5.87
CA ASP A 817 -35.26 -12.48 -7.07
C ASP A 817 -36.47 -12.76 -7.98
N VAL A 818 -37.31 -13.75 -7.64
CA VAL A 818 -38.48 -14.09 -8.42
C VAL A 818 -39.61 -13.09 -8.12
N GLN A 819 -40.21 -12.53 -9.16
CA GLN A 819 -41.31 -11.56 -9.02
C GLN A 819 -42.47 -12.12 -8.20
N GLY A 820 -42.85 -11.43 -7.14
CA GLY A 820 -43.94 -11.84 -6.25
C GLY A 820 -43.49 -12.67 -5.04
N VAL A 821 -42.23 -13.11 -4.96
CA VAL A 821 -41.67 -13.73 -3.76
C VAL A 821 -41.30 -12.64 -2.74
N ARG A 822 -41.64 -12.84 -1.50
CA ARG A 822 -41.35 -11.91 -0.39
C ARG A 822 -40.75 -12.66 0.79
N MET A 823 -39.76 -12.05 1.44
CA MET A 823 -39.17 -12.60 2.65
C MET A 823 -40.14 -12.51 3.82
N ILE A 824 -40.19 -13.55 4.63
CA ILE A 824 -40.87 -13.50 5.93
C ILE A 824 -39.85 -12.86 6.91
N PRO A 825 -40.18 -11.69 7.52
CA PRO A 825 -39.30 -11.08 8.50
C PRO A 825 -39.03 -12.05 9.64
N LYS A 826 -37.78 -12.24 10.02
CA LYS A 826 -37.44 -12.95 11.26
C LYS A 826 -37.92 -12.08 12.42
N ILE A 827 -38.87 -12.60 13.22
CA ILE A 827 -39.43 -11.93 14.41
C ILE A 827 -38.43 -12.08 15.56
#